data_0fe1aa7a74d0aa9af5700292caeaa051
#
_entry.id   0fe1aa7a74d0aa9af5700292caeaa051
#
_cell.length_a   1.000
_cell.length_b   1.000
_cell.length_c   1.000
_cell.angle_alpha   90.00
_cell.angle_beta   90.00
_cell.angle_gamma   90.00
#
_symmetry.space_group_name_H-M   'P 1'
#
loop_
_entity.id
_entity.type
_entity.pdbx_description
1 polymer ?
#
loop_
_entity_poly.entity_id
_entity_poly.type
_entity_poly.pdbx_seq_one_letter_code
_entity_poly.pdbx_strand_id
1 'polypeptide(L)'
;VSAPPATPSARPPHRLGVHVTDAGVDVAVLAPHATAVELCLLDGPPEAPAERRVRLDGPELGLWTASVPGVRPGQRYGFRAHGPWEPARGLRFNPAKLLVDPYARGLVGELGYGPETYGHVVGDDLVGDPYGPADPRDSAAHVPHAVVVDTRALPGPDPAANRPRTPWSRTVVYEAHTKGLTHLHPDLPPELRGTYAGLAHPAVVAHLQSLGVTALELLPVHAFTSEPHLVAKGLTNYWGYSTLGFFAPHAAYATAAARAAGPAAVLDEVRAAVHALHEAGIEVLLDVVYNHTCEGGLPGQHVAWRGLDNAYYYRHLGGVPAALDDVTGTGNSLDFSRTGVVATALDSLRYWADVVGVDGFRFDLAVTLGRSHDGYRADHAMLVAVASDPSLGHLKLVAEPWDVGLGGWRTGQFPPPFAEWNDRFRNAVRSFWLADPGRAAHGLPGHRVRDLATRLAGSVDLFGHGTPPLLRGPQASVNYVTAHDGFTMADLVAYDHKHNAANGEQNRDGSDDNRSWNHGVEGPVTPDSPAADVAPLRRRSIRNLFATLVLSAGTPMITAGDEIGRTQQGNNNAYCQDGPISWVHWDLSDWRANQLATARHLLALRREHPALRPHRFYSGTPVREGGPRDLAWYGADGAEFDHGRWHDASIRTFQMLRVAPGTQDDRVLLVVNGALAAVDVTLAGDADRPWRLAWDSLWEHPGEGATSGGPPHAAAGDVATLEPLSMRVYVLA
;
A
#
# COMPACT_ATOMS: atom_id res chain seq x y z
N VAL A 1 32.09 11.38 -46.70
CA VAL A 1 31.21 12.57 -46.69
C VAL A 1 30.86 12.81 -45.26
N SER A 2 31.52 13.78 -44.61
CA SER A 2 31.23 14.21 -43.25
C SER A 2 29.81 14.79 -43.17
N ALA A 3 29.01 14.30 -42.23
CA ALA A 3 27.69 14.85 -41.91
C ALA A 3 27.82 16.33 -41.50
N PRO A 4 26.85 17.19 -41.83
CA PRO A 4 26.88 18.58 -41.40
C PRO A 4 26.80 18.65 -39.87
N PRO A 5 27.45 19.65 -39.23
CA PRO A 5 27.36 19.84 -37.80
C PRO A 5 25.90 20.10 -37.38
N ALA A 6 25.47 19.45 -36.32
CA ALA A 6 24.17 19.67 -35.74
C ALA A 6 24.00 21.16 -35.38
N THR A 7 22.92 21.77 -35.84
CA THR A 7 22.56 23.14 -35.47
C THR A 7 22.26 23.15 -33.97
N PRO A 8 22.84 24.05 -33.17
CA PRO A 8 22.50 24.12 -31.74
C PRO A 8 21.00 24.39 -31.61
N SER A 9 20.28 23.46 -31.02
CA SER A 9 18.88 23.63 -30.71
C SER A 9 18.72 24.77 -29.67
N ALA A 10 17.92 25.76 -30.02
CA ALA A 10 17.59 26.84 -29.10
C ALA A 10 16.67 26.32 -27.97
N ARG A 11 17.25 25.97 -26.86
CA ARG A 11 16.83 25.38 -25.62
C ARG A 11 16.90 23.85 -25.58
N PRO A 12 17.66 23.29 -24.61
CA PRO A 12 17.64 21.88 -24.33
C PRO A 12 16.24 21.47 -23.90
N PRO A 13 15.78 20.23 -24.23
CA PRO A 13 14.51 19.72 -23.73
C PRO A 13 14.54 19.72 -22.21
N HIS A 14 13.60 20.43 -21.59
CA HIS A 14 13.50 20.52 -20.12
C HIS A 14 12.86 19.28 -19.48
N ARG A 15 12.51 18.25 -20.27
CA ARG A 15 11.86 17.02 -19.79
C ARG A 15 12.85 15.88 -19.77
N LEU A 16 13.09 15.32 -18.59
CA LEU A 16 13.88 14.10 -18.43
C LEU A 16 13.24 12.89 -19.13
N GLY A 17 14.07 11.94 -19.56
CA GLY A 17 13.67 10.74 -20.30
C GLY A 17 13.73 10.89 -21.82
N VAL A 18 13.12 9.93 -22.53
CA VAL A 18 13.04 9.88 -23.98
C VAL A 18 11.63 10.23 -24.44
N HIS A 19 11.51 11.29 -25.25
CA HIS A 19 10.23 11.81 -25.72
C HIS A 19 10.13 11.77 -27.25
N VAL A 20 9.04 11.20 -27.76
CA VAL A 20 8.79 11.10 -29.19
C VAL A 20 8.45 12.47 -29.78
N THR A 21 9.09 12.81 -30.87
CA THR A 21 8.84 14.00 -31.70
C THR A 21 8.47 13.56 -33.13
N ASP A 22 8.06 14.49 -33.99
CA ASP A 22 7.73 14.18 -35.39
C ASP A 22 8.99 13.75 -36.19
N ALA A 23 10.16 14.24 -35.78
CA ALA A 23 11.43 13.92 -36.45
C ALA A 23 12.13 12.67 -35.89
N GLY A 24 11.85 12.30 -34.64
CA GLY A 24 12.53 11.23 -33.92
C GLY A 24 12.26 11.26 -32.43
N VAL A 25 13.30 11.42 -31.59
CA VAL A 25 13.16 11.56 -30.14
C VAL A 25 14.05 12.68 -29.60
N ASP A 26 13.55 13.37 -28.56
CA ASP A 26 14.35 14.20 -27.67
C ASP A 26 14.69 13.40 -26.43
N VAL A 27 15.93 13.53 -25.98
CA VAL A 27 16.49 12.77 -24.85
C VAL A 27 17.07 13.73 -23.83
N ALA A 28 16.79 13.52 -22.56
CA ALA A 28 17.46 14.21 -21.47
C ALA A 28 17.71 13.27 -20.29
N VAL A 29 18.93 13.26 -19.76
CA VAL A 29 19.38 12.44 -18.64
C VAL A 29 20.11 13.30 -17.63
N LEU A 30 19.83 13.11 -16.35
CA LEU A 30 20.50 13.82 -15.25
C LEU A 30 21.65 12.94 -14.71
N ALA A 31 22.89 13.42 -14.88
CA ALA A 31 24.11 12.77 -14.39
C ALA A 31 25.20 13.83 -14.16
N PRO A 32 25.10 14.61 -13.06
CA PRO A 32 25.98 15.78 -12.83
C PRO A 32 27.48 15.45 -12.75
N HIS A 33 27.85 14.27 -12.27
CA HIS A 33 29.25 13.88 -12.11
C HIS A 33 29.79 13.05 -13.28
N ALA A 34 28.95 12.75 -14.28
CA ALA A 34 29.41 12.09 -15.51
C ALA A 34 30.33 13.00 -16.34
N THR A 35 31.26 12.41 -17.08
CA THR A 35 32.12 13.10 -18.04
C THR A 35 31.64 12.92 -19.50
N ALA A 36 30.77 11.94 -19.73
CA ALA A 36 30.02 11.75 -20.96
C ALA A 36 28.82 10.80 -20.66
N VAL A 37 27.74 10.96 -21.45
CA VAL A 37 26.61 10.02 -21.47
C VAL A 37 26.32 9.68 -22.93
N GLU A 38 26.09 8.42 -23.23
CA GLU A 38 25.74 7.90 -24.54
C GLU A 38 24.33 7.27 -24.48
N LEU A 39 23.45 7.64 -25.41
CA LEU A 39 22.25 6.90 -25.74
C LEU A 39 22.65 5.72 -26.62
N CYS A 40 22.34 4.53 -26.18
CA CYS A 40 22.57 3.28 -26.88
C CYS A 40 21.28 2.80 -27.52
N LEU A 41 21.17 2.85 -28.84
CA LEU A 41 20.04 2.31 -29.59
C LEU A 41 20.34 0.85 -29.93
N LEU A 42 19.42 -0.05 -29.60
CA LEU A 42 19.62 -1.49 -29.58
C LEU A 42 18.79 -2.17 -30.66
N ASP A 43 19.44 -2.86 -31.58
CA ASP A 43 18.83 -3.66 -32.64
C ASP A 43 19.16 -5.15 -32.44
N GLY A 44 18.54 -6.04 -33.23
CA GLY A 44 18.75 -7.50 -33.09
C GLY A 44 18.05 -8.11 -31.88
N PRO A 45 18.34 -9.36 -31.49
CA PRO A 45 17.71 -10.00 -30.35
C PRO A 45 18.22 -9.45 -28.99
N PRO A 46 17.42 -9.45 -27.94
CA PRO A 46 17.84 -8.92 -26.62
C PRO A 46 19.08 -9.58 -26.05
N GLU A 47 19.30 -10.86 -26.32
CA GLU A 47 20.41 -11.66 -25.82
C GLU A 47 21.74 -11.38 -26.55
N ALA A 48 21.67 -10.70 -27.69
CA ALA A 48 22.84 -10.27 -28.46
C ALA A 48 22.55 -8.96 -29.21
N PRO A 49 22.34 -7.86 -28.48
CA PRO A 49 21.96 -6.58 -29.11
C PRO A 49 23.11 -5.99 -29.91
N ALA A 50 22.80 -5.52 -31.13
CA ALA A 50 23.68 -4.64 -31.87
C ALA A 50 23.47 -3.21 -31.39
N GLU A 51 24.54 -2.55 -30.95
CA GLU A 51 24.47 -1.26 -30.27
C GLU A 51 24.96 -0.13 -31.20
N ARG A 52 24.11 0.88 -31.40
CA ARG A 52 24.48 2.14 -32.06
C ARG A 52 24.45 3.26 -31.00
N ARG A 53 25.59 3.88 -30.76
CA ARG A 53 25.76 4.90 -29.73
C ARG A 53 25.62 6.31 -30.30
N VAL A 54 24.91 7.15 -29.55
CA VAL A 54 24.74 8.57 -29.80
C VAL A 54 25.21 9.31 -28.54
N ARG A 55 26.30 10.07 -28.67
CA ARG A 55 26.80 10.89 -27.56
C ARG A 55 25.85 12.05 -27.31
N LEU A 56 25.49 12.27 -26.06
CA LEU A 56 24.68 13.39 -25.63
C LEU A 56 25.54 14.63 -25.41
N ASP A 57 24.96 15.80 -25.65
CA ASP A 57 25.56 17.10 -25.36
C ASP A 57 25.36 17.47 -23.89
N GLY A 58 26.38 18.00 -23.22
CA GLY A 58 26.31 18.38 -21.82
C GLY A 58 27.63 18.26 -21.07
N PRO A 59 27.63 18.39 -19.70
CA PRO A 59 26.46 18.69 -18.91
C PRO A 59 26.12 20.18 -18.86
N GLU A 60 24.85 20.51 -19.02
CA GLU A 60 24.33 21.83 -18.66
C GLU A 60 23.42 21.69 -17.42
N LEU A 61 23.79 22.26 -16.29
CA LEU A 61 23.14 22.08 -15.00
C LEU A 61 23.01 20.58 -14.59
N GLY A 62 23.97 19.76 -15.00
CA GLY A 62 23.96 18.31 -14.75
C GLY A 62 23.15 17.48 -15.76
N LEU A 63 22.52 18.12 -16.75
CA LEU A 63 21.73 17.49 -17.80
C LEU A 63 22.57 17.18 -19.02
N TRP A 64 22.37 15.99 -19.58
CA TRP A 64 22.88 15.52 -20.85
C TRP A 64 21.72 15.37 -21.83
N THR A 65 21.81 15.98 -23.02
CA THR A 65 20.64 16.07 -23.93
C THR A 65 21.04 15.75 -25.38
N ALA A 66 20.06 15.27 -26.17
CA ALA A 66 20.19 15.17 -27.63
C ALA A 66 18.81 15.14 -28.29
N SER A 67 18.74 15.64 -29.52
CA SER A 67 17.66 15.34 -30.47
C SER A 67 18.14 14.32 -31.48
N VAL A 68 17.51 13.14 -31.52
CA VAL A 68 17.97 12.01 -32.34
C VAL A 68 16.95 11.71 -33.44
N PRO A 69 17.22 12.12 -34.69
CA PRO A 69 16.28 11.93 -35.79
C PRO A 69 16.15 10.46 -36.17
N GLY A 70 14.99 10.09 -36.72
CA GLY A 70 14.72 8.78 -37.28
C GLY A 70 14.41 7.67 -36.27
N VAL A 71 14.54 7.90 -34.95
CA VAL A 71 14.12 6.96 -33.91
C VAL A 71 12.58 6.93 -33.85
N ARG A 72 12.02 5.75 -33.74
CA ARG A 72 10.56 5.52 -33.77
C ARG A 72 10.08 4.79 -32.50
N PRO A 73 8.80 4.87 -32.16
CA PRO A 73 8.20 4.02 -31.14
C PRO A 73 8.51 2.54 -31.39
N GLY A 74 8.81 1.80 -30.33
CA GLY A 74 9.28 0.41 -30.40
C GLY A 74 10.80 0.24 -30.42
N GLN A 75 11.58 1.30 -30.68
CA GLN A 75 13.05 1.24 -30.60
C GLN A 75 13.48 0.93 -29.17
N ARG A 76 14.30 -0.10 -29.00
CA ARG A 76 14.95 -0.41 -27.72
C ARG A 76 16.16 0.49 -27.51
N TYR A 77 16.39 0.86 -26.25
CA TYR A 77 17.50 1.73 -25.89
C TYR A 77 17.93 1.54 -24.42
N GLY A 78 19.07 2.13 -24.09
CA GLY A 78 19.60 2.30 -22.75
C GLY A 78 20.64 3.38 -22.73
N PHE A 79 21.33 3.57 -21.62
CA PHE A 79 22.38 4.55 -21.48
C PHE A 79 23.70 3.90 -21.07
N ARG A 80 24.83 4.54 -21.49
CA ARG A 80 26.12 4.27 -20.88
C ARG A 80 26.69 5.59 -20.37
N ALA A 81 27.10 5.60 -19.10
CA ALA A 81 27.66 6.78 -18.46
C ALA A 81 29.15 6.59 -18.20
N HIS A 82 29.90 7.60 -18.56
CA HIS A 82 31.36 7.69 -18.35
C HIS A 82 31.67 8.65 -17.23
N GLY A 83 32.72 8.36 -16.46
CA GLY A 83 33.14 9.19 -15.35
C GLY A 83 34.15 8.46 -14.46
N PRO A 84 34.51 9.03 -13.32
CA PRO A 84 35.45 8.40 -12.39
C PRO A 84 34.92 7.11 -11.79
N TRP A 85 35.75 6.07 -11.73
CA TRP A 85 35.54 4.92 -10.86
C TRP A 85 36.36 5.12 -9.59
N GLU A 86 35.74 5.79 -8.62
CA GLU A 86 36.32 6.13 -7.32
C GLU A 86 35.33 5.78 -6.21
N PRO A 87 35.10 4.49 -5.92
CA PRO A 87 34.06 4.05 -4.99
C PRO A 87 34.21 4.65 -3.57
N ALA A 88 35.44 4.92 -3.14
CA ALA A 88 35.73 5.60 -1.86
C ALA A 88 35.16 7.04 -1.80
N ARG A 89 34.84 7.64 -2.94
CA ARG A 89 34.19 8.96 -3.09
C ARG A 89 32.74 8.86 -3.51
N GLY A 90 32.17 7.64 -3.56
CA GLY A 90 30.82 7.42 -4.03
C GLY A 90 30.63 7.44 -5.55
N LEU A 91 31.71 7.64 -6.32
CA LEU A 91 31.68 7.73 -7.79
C LEU A 91 31.89 6.33 -8.39
N ARG A 92 30.89 5.85 -9.16
CA ARG A 92 30.82 4.46 -9.63
C ARG A 92 30.48 4.34 -11.11
N PHE A 93 31.03 5.22 -11.95
CA PHE A 93 30.79 5.18 -13.39
C PHE A 93 31.52 4.00 -14.03
N ASN A 94 30.78 3.19 -14.78
CA ASN A 94 31.35 2.07 -15.54
C ASN A 94 30.69 1.98 -16.92
N PRO A 95 31.32 2.44 -18.00
CA PRO A 95 30.73 2.43 -19.35
C PRO A 95 30.51 1.02 -19.93
N ALA A 96 31.06 -0.03 -19.32
CA ALA A 96 30.75 -1.39 -19.71
C ALA A 96 29.32 -1.80 -19.32
N LYS A 97 28.64 -1.03 -18.44
CA LYS A 97 27.28 -1.33 -18.00
C LYS A 97 26.26 -0.56 -18.84
N LEU A 98 25.35 -1.29 -19.51
CA LEU A 98 24.15 -0.70 -20.08
C LEU A 98 23.15 -0.42 -18.96
N LEU A 99 22.65 0.80 -18.91
CA LEU A 99 21.79 1.30 -17.84
C LEU A 99 20.38 1.50 -18.37
N VAL A 100 19.39 1.02 -17.63
CA VAL A 100 17.98 1.28 -17.88
C VAL A 100 17.69 2.76 -17.61
N ASP A 101 16.94 3.40 -18.51
CA ASP A 101 16.48 4.76 -18.30
C ASP A 101 15.50 4.81 -17.12
N PRO A 102 15.77 5.61 -16.06
CA PRO A 102 14.82 5.81 -14.97
C PRO A 102 13.43 6.29 -15.41
N TYR A 103 13.33 6.93 -16.57
CA TYR A 103 12.10 7.41 -17.19
C TYR A 103 11.49 6.45 -18.23
N ALA A 104 11.99 5.21 -18.35
CA ALA A 104 11.47 4.23 -19.29
C ALA A 104 9.97 3.94 -19.01
N ARG A 105 9.13 4.13 -20.04
CA ARG A 105 7.69 3.85 -19.99
C ARG A 105 7.34 2.43 -20.39
N GLY A 106 8.32 1.67 -20.80
CA GLY A 106 8.19 0.27 -21.14
C GLY A 106 9.55 -0.42 -21.17
N LEU A 107 9.56 -1.67 -20.77
CA LEU A 107 10.76 -2.50 -20.69
C LEU A 107 10.56 -3.79 -21.47
N VAL A 108 11.65 -4.34 -22.03
CA VAL A 108 11.69 -5.66 -22.69
C VAL A 108 12.93 -6.40 -22.21
N GLY A 109 12.79 -7.70 -21.99
CA GLY A 109 13.81 -8.55 -21.38
C GLY A 109 13.71 -8.60 -19.86
N GLU A 110 14.51 -9.46 -19.28
CA GLU A 110 14.57 -9.68 -17.84
C GLU A 110 15.96 -9.32 -17.32
N LEU A 111 16.05 -9.03 -16.02
CA LEU A 111 17.33 -8.81 -15.36
C LEU A 111 18.04 -10.14 -15.18
N GLY A 112 19.27 -10.24 -15.71
CA GLY A 112 20.17 -11.34 -15.44
C GLY A 112 20.77 -11.24 -14.03
N TYR A 113 21.06 -12.38 -13.45
CA TYR A 113 21.68 -12.46 -12.12
C TYR A 113 23.12 -12.98 -12.22
N GLY A 114 23.81 -12.65 -13.31
CA GLY A 114 25.21 -12.95 -13.54
C GLY A 114 26.14 -11.80 -13.13
N PRO A 115 27.44 -12.10 -13.08
CA PRO A 115 28.46 -11.11 -12.70
C PRO A 115 28.52 -9.89 -13.64
N GLU A 116 27.99 -9.99 -14.87
CA GLU A 116 27.95 -8.91 -15.87
C GLU A 116 27.16 -7.69 -15.37
N THR A 117 26.19 -7.89 -14.48
CA THR A 117 25.31 -6.81 -13.99
C THR A 117 25.92 -6.02 -12.85
N TYR A 118 27.10 -6.37 -12.37
CA TYR A 118 27.79 -5.68 -11.28
C TYR A 118 28.81 -4.67 -11.82
N GLY A 119 28.88 -3.50 -11.20
CA GLY A 119 29.83 -2.45 -11.60
C GLY A 119 31.28 -2.73 -11.20
N HIS A 120 31.48 -3.47 -10.11
CA HIS A 120 32.77 -3.95 -9.63
C HIS A 120 32.95 -5.43 -9.95
N VAL A 121 34.18 -5.90 -9.92
CA VAL A 121 34.49 -7.32 -10.19
C VAL A 121 33.92 -8.19 -9.08
N VAL A 122 33.11 -9.15 -9.47
CA VAL A 122 32.57 -10.23 -8.61
C VAL A 122 32.91 -11.59 -9.20
N GLY A 123 32.99 -12.62 -8.35
CA GLY A 123 33.11 -14.03 -8.75
C GLY A 123 31.77 -14.60 -9.25
N ASP A 124 31.78 -15.90 -9.61
CA ASP A 124 30.57 -16.63 -10.03
C ASP A 124 29.58 -16.79 -8.87
N ASP A 125 30.03 -16.65 -7.64
CA ASP A 125 29.22 -16.60 -6.42
C ASP A 125 28.60 -15.21 -6.16
N LEU A 126 28.82 -14.26 -7.07
CA LEU A 126 28.39 -12.85 -6.99
C LEU A 126 28.99 -12.08 -5.80
N VAL A 127 30.06 -12.60 -5.22
CA VAL A 127 30.78 -11.94 -4.12
C VAL A 127 32.00 -11.20 -4.68
N GLY A 128 32.21 -9.97 -4.23
CA GLY A 128 33.34 -9.12 -4.62
C GLY A 128 33.54 -7.95 -3.67
N ASP A 129 34.69 -7.29 -3.81
CA ASP A 129 34.96 -6.05 -3.06
C ASP A 129 34.27 -4.87 -3.78
N PRO A 130 33.25 -4.24 -3.18
CA PRO A 130 32.56 -3.10 -3.79
C PRO A 130 33.45 -1.87 -3.96
N TYR A 131 34.65 -1.84 -3.36
CA TYR A 131 35.68 -0.81 -3.54
C TYR A 131 36.77 -1.23 -4.52
N GLY A 132 36.69 -2.45 -5.05
CA GLY A 132 37.63 -3.02 -6.00
C GLY A 132 37.53 -2.38 -7.39
N PRO A 133 38.24 -2.96 -8.39
CA PRO A 133 38.25 -2.45 -9.74
C PRO A 133 36.89 -2.52 -10.43
N ALA A 134 36.66 -1.62 -11.41
CA ALA A 134 35.50 -1.70 -12.28
C ALA A 134 35.49 -3.00 -13.09
N ASP A 135 34.34 -3.62 -13.21
CA ASP A 135 34.15 -4.85 -13.98
C ASP A 135 34.07 -4.53 -15.50
N PRO A 136 34.93 -5.13 -16.35
CA PRO A 136 34.96 -4.85 -17.75
C PRO A 136 33.92 -5.58 -18.60
N ARG A 137 33.17 -6.54 -18.02
CA ARG A 137 32.13 -7.33 -18.72
C ARG A 137 31.00 -6.42 -19.19
N ASP A 138 30.54 -6.62 -20.43
CA ASP A 138 29.38 -5.90 -20.97
C ASP A 138 28.07 -6.48 -20.38
N SER A 139 27.19 -5.61 -19.91
CA SER A 139 25.91 -6.02 -19.35
C SER A 139 24.74 -5.96 -20.35
N ALA A 140 24.94 -5.52 -21.58
CA ALA A 140 23.84 -5.22 -22.51
C ALA A 140 22.91 -6.41 -22.79
N ALA A 141 23.42 -7.63 -22.81
CA ALA A 141 22.62 -8.85 -22.99
C ALA A 141 21.98 -9.37 -21.69
N HIS A 142 22.24 -8.71 -20.54
CA HIS A 142 21.91 -9.21 -19.20
C HIS A 142 21.01 -8.25 -18.41
N VAL A 143 20.58 -7.14 -19.02
CA VAL A 143 19.68 -6.16 -18.38
C VAL A 143 18.44 -5.92 -19.25
N PRO A 144 17.31 -5.55 -18.67
CA PRO A 144 16.15 -5.12 -19.43
C PRO A 144 16.47 -3.89 -20.29
N HIS A 145 15.91 -3.84 -21.49
CA HIS A 145 16.05 -2.70 -22.38
C HIS A 145 14.85 -1.77 -22.27
N ALA A 146 15.08 -0.49 -22.11
CA ALA A 146 14.03 0.51 -22.26
C ALA A 146 13.50 0.53 -23.70
N VAL A 147 12.22 0.84 -23.86
CA VAL A 147 11.57 0.95 -25.18
C VAL A 147 10.94 2.33 -25.34
N VAL A 148 11.12 2.92 -26.49
CA VAL A 148 10.47 4.18 -26.85
C VAL A 148 8.97 3.96 -26.98
N VAL A 149 8.19 4.54 -26.08
CA VAL A 149 6.72 4.51 -26.08
C VAL A 149 6.18 5.90 -26.38
N ASP A 150 5.30 6.02 -27.37
CA ASP A 150 4.62 7.28 -27.68
C ASP A 150 3.35 7.42 -26.85
N THR A 151 3.37 8.33 -25.90
CA THR A 151 2.23 8.62 -25.01
C THR A 151 1.36 9.79 -25.50
N ARG A 152 1.64 10.38 -26.69
CA ARG A 152 0.87 11.52 -27.23
C ARG A 152 -0.47 11.11 -27.85
N ALA A 153 -0.55 9.86 -28.31
CA ALA A 153 -1.70 9.32 -29.00
C ALA A 153 -1.97 7.88 -28.55
N LEU A 154 -2.30 7.71 -27.26
CA LEU A 154 -2.67 6.41 -26.72
C LEU A 154 -4.10 6.05 -27.16
N PRO A 155 -4.36 4.78 -27.52
CA PRO A 155 -5.69 4.33 -27.90
C PRO A 155 -6.67 4.33 -26.71
N GLY A 156 -7.96 4.26 -27.03
CA GLY A 156 -9.02 4.17 -26.02
C GLY A 156 -9.39 5.50 -25.36
N PRO A 157 -10.36 5.47 -24.45
CA PRO A 157 -10.78 6.64 -23.69
C PRO A 157 -9.68 7.09 -22.72
N ASP A 158 -9.75 8.37 -22.34
CA ASP A 158 -8.89 8.92 -21.30
C ASP A 158 -9.41 8.50 -19.91
N PRO A 159 -8.72 7.63 -19.15
CA PRO A 159 -9.19 7.21 -17.84
C PRO A 159 -9.29 8.37 -16.86
N ALA A 160 -8.44 9.39 -16.98
CA ALA A 160 -8.45 10.55 -16.08
C ALA A 160 -9.74 11.39 -16.21
N ALA A 161 -10.42 11.33 -17.35
CA ALA A 161 -11.68 12.07 -17.58
C ALA A 161 -12.87 11.54 -16.77
N ASN A 162 -12.86 10.24 -16.42
CA ASN A 162 -13.99 9.55 -15.79
C ASN A 162 -13.73 9.15 -14.33
N ARG A 163 -12.86 9.84 -13.63
CA ARG A 163 -12.57 9.56 -12.21
C ARG A 163 -13.82 9.64 -11.34
N PRO A 164 -14.07 8.64 -10.46
CA PRO A 164 -15.23 8.64 -9.56
C PRO A 164 -15.22 9.78 -8.55
N ARG A 165 -14.04 10.24 -8.10
CA ARG A 165 -13.84 11.32 -7.11
C ARG A 165 -14.66 11.11 -5.84
N THR A 166 -14.65 9.92 -5.31
CA THR A 166 -15.37 9.55 -4.09
C THR A 166 -14.87 10.37 -2.90
N PRO A 167 -15.74 11.09 -2.16
CA PRO A 167 -15.32 11.81 -0.97
C PRO A 167 -14.70 10.87 0.08
N TRP A 168 -13.66 11.31 0.78
CA TRP A 168 -12.98 10.55 1.81
C TRP A 168 -13.93 9.94 2.87
N SER A 169 -14.98 10.65 3.27
CA SER A 169 -15.97 10.15 4.23
C SER A 169 -16.79 8.95 3.71
N ARG A 170 -16.77 8.71 2.40
CA ARG A 170 -17.45 7.58 1.76
C ARG A 170 -16.45 6.54 1.24
N THR A 171 -15.15 6.80 1.35
CA THR A 171 -14.12 5.92 0.86
C THR A 171 -14.03 4.65 1.72
N VAL A 172 -13.98 3.52 1.04
CA VAL A 172 -13.62 2.20 1.57
C VAL A 172 -12.51 1.68 0.67
N VAL A 173 -11.31 1.54 1.23
CA VAL A 173 -10.13 1.05 0.52
C VAL A 173 -10.08 -0.47 0.59
N TYR A 174 -9.74 -1.11 -0.54
CA TYR A 174 -9.49 -2.54 -0.63
C TYR A 174 -8.08 -2.73 -1.17
N GLU A 175 -7.15 -3.15 -0.30
CA GLU A 175 -5.76 -3.41 -0.65
C GLU A 175 -5.63 -4.79 -1.28
N ALA A 176 -5.04 -4.88 -2.48
CA ALA A 176 -4.92 -6.13 -3.20
C ALA A 176 -3.64 -6.22 -4.05
N HIS A 177 -3.14 -7.43 -4.22
CA HIS A 177 -2.09 -7.75 -5.17
C HIS A 177 -2.69 -8.07 -6.54
N THR A 178 -2.20 -7.43 -7.61
CA THR A 178 -2.73 -7.59 -8.98
C THR A 178 -2.88 -9.05 -9.40
N LYS A 179 -1.84 -9.87 -9.21
CA LYS A 179 -1.88 -11.31 -9.52
C LYS A 179 -2.69 -12.08 -8.48
N GLY A 180 -2.42 -11.85 -7.20
CA GLY A 180 -2.96 -12.67 -6.11
C GLY A 180 -4.48 -12.60 -5.98
N LEU A 181 -5.09 -11.45 -6.31
CA LEU A 181 -6.53 -11.30 -6.24
C LEU A 181 -7.27 -12.21 -7.22
N THR A 182 -6.77 -12.35 -8.44
CA THR A 182 -7.52 -12.96 -9.53
C THR A 182 -6.99 -14.32 -10.00
N HIS A 183 -5.79 -14.72 -9.59
CA HIS A 183 -5.09 -15.90 -10.13
C HIS A 183 -5.88 -17.20 -9.95
N LEU A 184 -6.58 -17.37 -8.82
CA LEU A 184 -7.41 -18.54 -8.53
C LEU A 184 -8.92 -18.29 -8.72
N HIS A 185 -9.31 -17.15 -9.32
CA HIS A 185 -10.73 -16.81 -9.46
C HIS A 185 -11.42 -17.76 -10.44
N PRO A 186 -12.46 -18.52 -10.02
CA PRO A 186 -13.06 -19.56 -10.85
C PRO A 186 -13.77 -19.03 -12.10
N ASP A 187 -14.40 -17.85 -11.99
CA ASP A 187 -15.22 -17.28 -13.05
C ASP A 187 -14.41 -16.50 -14.10
N LEU A 188 -13.09 -16.35 -13.92
CA LEU A 188 -12.24 -15.70 -14.90
C LEU A 188 -11.70 -16.72 -15.92
N PRO A 189 -11.69 -16.34 -17.21
CA PRO A 189 -10.93 -17.07 -18.23
C PRO A 189 -9.46 -17.20 -17.80
N PRO A 190 -8.82 -18.38 -18.03
CA PRO A 190 -7.44 -18.62 -17.59
C PRO A 190 -6.44 -17.55 -18.05
N GLU A 191 -6.63 -17.01 -19.26
CA GLU A 191 -5.76 -15.97 -19.86
C GLU A 191 -5.87 -14.60 -19.19
N LEU A 192 -6.92 -14.34 -18.42
CA LEU A 192 -7.11 -13.09 -17.66
C LEU A 192 -6.69 -13.22 -16.19
N ARG A 193 -6.49 -14.46 -15.71
CA ARG A 193 -6.13 -14.68 -14.30
C ARG A 193 -4.76 -14.11 -13.97
N GLY A 194 -4.68 -13.33 -12.91
CA GLY A 194 -3.44 -12.72 -12.45
C GLY A 194 -2.97 -11.52 -13.29
N THR A 195 -3.86 -10.95 -14.11
CA THR A 195 -3.50 -9.83 -15.02
C THR A 195 -4.24 -8.54 -14.69
N TYR A 196 -3.78 -7.42 -15.25
CA TYR A 196 -4.49 -6.14 -15.18
C TYR A 196 -5.91 -6.24 -15.76
N ALA A 197 -6.07 -6.90 -16.90
CA ALA A 197 -7.39 -7.13 -17.49
C ALA A 197 -8.30 -7.96 -16.58
N GLY A 198 -7.72 -8.87 -15.79
CA GLY A 198 -8.45 -9.66 -14.80
C GLY A 198 -9.05 -8.84 -13.67
N LEU A 199 -8.39 -7.74 -13.26
CA LEU A 199 -8.92 -6.83 -12.23
C LEU A 199 -10.23 -6.15 -12.67
N ALA A 200 -10.36 -5.87 -13.96
CA ALA A 200 -11.53 -5.23 -14.56
C ALA A 200 -12.62 -6.25 -15.01
N HIS A 201 -12.41 -7.54 -14.78
CA HIS A 201 -13.40 -8.55 -15.14
C HIS A 201 -14.70 -8.36 -14.34
N PRO A 202 -15.90 -8.47 -14.97
CA PRO A 202 -17.19 -8.23 -14.32
C PRO A 202 -17.38 -8.98 -12.99
N ALA A 203 -16.88 -10.19 -12.85
CA ALA A 203 -16.98 -10.97 -11.60
C ALA A 203 -16.20 -10.32 -10.44
N VAL A 204 -14.99 -9.79 -10.70
CA VAL A 204 -14.18 -9.08 -9.72
C VAL A 204 -14.82 -7.75 -9.35
N VAL A 205 -15.26 -7.00 -10.35
CA VAL A 205 -15.96 -5.71 -10.17
C VAL A 205 -17.23 -5.92 -9.33
N ALA A 206 -18.03 -6.93 -9.63
CA ALA A 206 -19.25 -7.25 -8.88
C ALA A 206 -18.95 -7.61 -7.41
N HIS A 207 -17.85 -8.35 -7.15
CA HIS A 207 -17.42 -8.63 -5.78
C HIS A 207 -17.11 -7.35 -5.02
N LEU A 208 -16.25 -6.48 -5.57
CA LEU A 208 -15.88 -5.20 -4.96
C LEU A 208 -17.10 -4.29 -4.72
N GLN A 209 -17.99 -4.16 -5.71
CA GLN A 209 -19.24 -3.40 -5.59
C GLN A 209 -20.16 -3.98 -4.51
N SER A 210 -20.26 -5.32 -4.40
CA SER A 210 -21.09 -5.99 -3.41
C SER A 210 -20.66 -5.71 -1.97
N LEU A 211 -19.35 -5.47 -1.76
CA LEU A 211 -18.78 -5.00 -0.50
C LEU A 211 -18.96 -3.49 -0.30
N GLY A 212 -19.27 -2.73 -1.36
CA GLY A 212 -19.30 -1.27 -1.29
C GLY A 212 -17.89 -0.65 -1.26
N VAL A 213 -16.89 -1.36 -1.80
CA VAL A 213 -15.53 -0.84 -2.04
C VAL A 213 -15.63 0.32 -3.02
N THR A 214 -14.90 1.40 -2.73
CA THR A 214 -14.87 2.61 -3.57
C THR A 214 -13.48 2.93 -4.09
N ALA A 215 -12.45 2.30 -3.54
CA ALA A 215 -11.07 2.46 -3.97
C ALA A 215 -10.33 1.12 -3.89
N LEU A 216 -9.74 0.70 -5.00
CA LEU A 216 -8.85 -0.46 -5.08
C LEU A 216 -7.41 0.05 -4.98
N GLU A 217 -6.72 -0.29 -3.89
CA GLU A 217 -5.30 -0.01 -3.69
C GLU A 217 -4.49 -1.23 -4.14
N LEU A 218 -3.66 -1.05 -5.15
CA LEU A 218 -2.84 -2.11 -5.72
C LEU A 218 -1.44 -2.08 -5.13
N LEU A 219 -0.95 -3.22 -4.64
CA LEU A 219 0.46 -3.42 -4.35
C LEU A 219 1.29 -3.03 -5.58
N PRO A 220 2.61 -2.79 -5.43
CA PRO A 220 3.40 -2.16 -6.49
C PRO A 220 3.20 -2.77 -7.88
N VAL A 221 2.85 -1.91 -8.83
CA VAL A 221 2.69 -2.24 -10.25
C VAL A 221 3.78 -1.59 -11.13
N HIS A 222 4.66 -0.79 -10.56
CA HIS A 222 5.86 -0.34 -11.23
C HIS A 222 6.73 -1.55 -11.60
N ALA A 223 7.49 -1.46 -12.68
CA ALA A 223 8.42 -2.52 -13.04
C ALA A 223 9.43 -2.78 -11.92
N PHE A 224 9.48 -4.00 -11.45
CA PHE A 224 10.35 -4.44 -10.36
C PHE A 224 11.11 -5.72 -10.74
N THR A 225 12.10 -6.08 -9.94
CA THR A 225 12.92 -7.30 -10.09
C THR A 225 12.95 -8.08 -8.79
N SER A 226 13.36 -9.33 -8.85
CA SER A 226 13.65 -10.07 -7.62
C SER A 226 15.06 -9.74 -7.11
N GLU A 227 15.25 -9.83 -5.81
CA GLU A 227 16.56 -9.66 -5.20
C GLU A 227 17.44 -10.90 -5.49
N PRO A 228 18.77 -10.72 -5.70
CA PRO A 228 19.67 -11.85 -5.99
C PRO A 228 19.60 -12.98 -4.98
N HIS A 229 19.41 -12.67 -3.70
CA HIS A 229 19.33 -13.68 -2.65
C HIS A 229 18.04 -14.53 -2.72
N LEU A 230 16.94 -14.00 -3.27
CA LEU A 230 15.71 -14.75 -3.51
C LEU A 230 15.89 -15.70 -4.70
N VAL A 231 16.46 -15.17 -5.80
CA VAL A 231 16.71 -15.97 -7.00
C VAL A 231 17.64 -17.13 -6.70
N ALA A 232 18.69 -16.93 -5.90
CA ALA A 232 19.58 -17.98 -5.44
C ALA A 232 18.87 -19.09 -4.63
N LYS A 233 17.71 -18.79 -4.02
CA LYS A 233 16.88 -19.74 -3.30
C LYS A 233 15.74 -20.33 -4.14
N GLY A 234 15.62 -19.95 -5.43
CA GLY A 234 14.49 -20.30 -6.29
C GLY A 234 13.17 -19.59 -5.92
N LEU A 235 13.26 -18.48 -5.22
CA LEU A 235 12.15 -17.61 -4.84
C LEU A 235 12.10 -16.35 -5.74
N THR A 236 10.97 -15.67 -5.70
CA THR A 236 10.77 -14.41 -6.45
C THR A 236 10.22 -13.33 -5.52
N ASN A 237 10.50 -12.06 -5.80
CA ASN A 237 9.78 -10.96 -5.15
C ASN A 237 8.33 -10.98 -5.65
N TYR A 238 7.39 -11.31 -4.76
CA TYR A 238 5.97 -11.37 -5.08
C TYR A 238 5.28 -10.03 -4.86
N TRP A 239 5.62 -9.31 -3.79
CA TRP A 239 4.93 -8.04 -3.47
C TRP A 239 5.24 -6.90 -4.43
N GLY A 240 6.46 -6.85 -5.01
CA GLY A 240 6.84 -5.83 -5.97
C GLY A 240 7.63 -4.64 -5.41
N TYR A 241 8.09 -4.68 -4.16
CA TYR A 241 8.79 -3.56 -3.53
C TYR A 241 10.27 -3.40 -3.97
N SER A 242 10.79 -4.21 -4.88
CA SER A 242 12.15 -4.08 -5.45
C SER A 242 12.12 -3.36 -6.80
N THR A 243 11.77 -2.07 -6.79
CA THR A 243 11.44 -1.29 -7.98
C THR A 243 12.66 -0.98 -8.86
N LEU A 244 12.54 -1.31 -10.15
CA LEU A 244 13.54 -1.01 -11.19
C LEU A 244 13.23 0.32 -11.89
N GLY A 245 11.98 0.56 -12.29
CA GLY A 245 11.58 1.71 -13.07
C GLY A 245 10.28 2.32 -12.59
N PHE A 246 10.22 3.66 -12.49
CA PHE A 246 9.08 4.37 -11.92
C PHE A 246 7.94 4.66 -12.91
N PHE A 247 8.15 4.46 -14.20
CA PHE A 247 7.18 4.82 -15.24
C PHE A 247 6.61 3.62 -16.01
N ALA A 248 7.34 2.50 -16.05
CA ALA A 248 6.89 1.31 -16.75
C ALA A 248 5.99 0.46 -15.85
N PRO A 249 4.83 -0.02 -16.32
CA PRO A 249 4.06 -1.04 -15.63
C PRO A 249 4.81 -2.38 -15.63
N HIS A 250 4.65 -3.16 -14.57
CA HIS A 250 5.24 -4.50 -14.47
C HIS A 250 4.60 -5.44 -15.50
N ALA A 251 5.37 -5.80 -16.52
CA ALA A 251 4.86 -6.51 -17.70
C ALA A 251 4.31 -7.92 -17.38
N ALA A 252 4.80 -8.58 -16.31
CA ALA A 252 4.34 -9.91 -15.94
C ALA A 252 2.84 -9.93 -15.50
N TYR A 253 2.29 -8.79 -15.11
CA TYR A 253 0.87 -8.65 -14.77
C TYR A 253 -0.02 -8.34 -15.99
N ALA A 254 0.54 -8.23 -17.19
CA ALA A 254 -0.27 -8.09 -18.40
C ALA A 254 -0.59 -9.46 -19.01
N THR A 255 -1.65 -9.51 -19.81
CA THR A 255 -2.00 -10.70 -20.59
C THR A 255 -0.84 -11.11 -21.52
N ALA A 256 -0.78 -12.41 -21.86
CA ALA A 256 0.22 -12.91 -22.81
C ALA A 256 0.15 -12.19 -24.17
N ALA A 257 -1.07 -11.83 -24.61
CA ALA A 257 -1.30 -11.09 -25.84
C ALA A 257 -0.69 -9.68 -25.79
N ALA A 258 -0.92 -8.94 -24.71
CA ALA A 258 -0.36 -7.60 -24.51
C ALA A 258 1.17 -7.63 -24.43
N ARG A 259 1.74 -8.60 -23.69
CA ARG A 259 3.19 -8.78 -23.63
C ARG A 259 3.80 -9.06 -25.00
N ALA A 260 3.18 -9.95 -25.78
CA ALA A 260 3.64 -10.28 -27.13
C ALA A 260 3.55 -9.09 -28.09
N ALA A 261 2.57 -8.20 -27.91
CA ALA A 261 2.40 -6.98 -28.69
C ALA A 261 3.37 -5.84 -28.27
N GLY A 262 3.97 -5.95 -27.06
CA GLY A 262 5.02 -5.06 -26.58
C GLY A 262 4.56 -4.04 -25.52
N PRO A 263 5.49 -3.21 -25.01
CA PRO A 263 5.24 -2.35 -23.85
C PRO A 263 4.11 -1.33 -24.00
N ALA A 264 3.86 -0.83 -25.22
CA ALA A 264 2.72 0.06 -25.47
C ALA A 264 1.38 -0.67 -25.20
N ALA A 265 1.24 -1.92 -25.62
CA ALA A 265 0.03 -2.71 -25.38
C ALA A 265 -0.12 -3.08 -23.89
N VAL A 266 0.98 -3.28 -23.17
CA VAL A 266 0.94 -3.44 -21.69
C VAL A 266 0.39 -2.18 -21.04
N LEU A 267 0.87 -1.01 -21.43
CA LEU A 267 0.37 0.28 -20.93
C LEU A 267 -1.12 0.47 -21.24
N ASP A 268 -1.55 0.10 -22.47
CA ASP A 268 -2.95 0.20 -22.87
C ASP A 268 -3.85 -0.73 -22.05
N GLU A 269 -3.38 -1.95 -21.71
CA GLU A 269 -4.13 -2.87 -20.85
C GLU A 269 -4.33 -2.29 -19.44
N VAL A 270 -3.30 -1.68 -18.84
CA VAL A 270 -3.42 -1.00 -17.55
C VAL A 270 -4.43 0.13 -17.61
N ARG A 271 -4.35 1.00 -18.63
CA ARG A 271 -5.29 2.11 -18.83
C ARG A 271 -6.73 1.63 -19.02
N ALA A 272 -6.93 0.58 -19.79
CA ALA A 272 -8.24 -0.03 -19.99
C ALA A 272 -8.83 -0.59 -18.68
N ALA A 273 -7.99 -1.22 -17.84
CA ALA A 273 -8.41 -1.72 -16.54
C ALA A 273 -8.82 -0.56 -15.59
N VAL A 274 -8.02 0.51 -15.52
CA VAL A 274 -8.35 1.71 -14.74
C VAL A 274 -9.67 2.31 -15.22
N HIS A 275 -9.84 2.48 -16.54
CA HIS A 275 -11.08 3.03 -17.10
C HIS A 275 -12.31 2.19 -16.74
N ALA A 276 -12.23 0.86 -16.86
CA ALA A 276 -13.35 -0.03 -16.54
C ALA A 276 -13.71 0.00 -15.04
N LEU A 277 -12.71 0.13 -14.15
CA LEU A 277 -12.94 0.31 -12.71
C LEU A 277 -13.62 1.66 -12.43
N HIS A 278 -13.24 2.73 -13.12
CA HIS A 278 -13.91 4.03 -13.03
C HIS A 278 -15.38 3.98 -13.47
N GLU A 279 -15.69 3.28 -14.58
CA GLU A 279 -17.07 3.06 -15.00
C GLU A 279 -17.90 2.32 -13.93
N ALA A 280 -17.25 1.48 -13.15
CA ALA A 280 -17.88 0.79 -12.03
C ALA A 280 -17.96 1.63 -10.74
N GLY A 281 -17.45 2.88 -10.74
CA GLY A 281 -17.42 3.77 -9.59
C GLY A 281 -16.30 3.45 -8.58
N ILE A 282 -15.26 2.73 -9.01
CA ILE A 282 -14.12 2.31 -8.17
C ILE A 282 -12.89 3.11 -8.59
N GLU A 283 -12.31 3.84 -7.65
CA GLU A 283 -11.04 4.53 -7.80
C GLU A 283 -9.88 3.53 -7.74
N VAL A 284 -8.75 3.86 -8.38
CA VAL A 284 -7.54 3.05 -8.35
C VAL A 284 -6.42 3.83 -7.67
N LEU A 285 -5.88 3.27 -6.60
CA LEU A 285 -4.70 3.80 -5.90
C LEU A 285 -3.52 2.87 -6.16
N LEU A 286 -2.34 3.44 -6.32
CA LEU A 286 -1.11 2.65 -6.47
C LEU A 286 -0.25 2.77 -5.23
N ASP A 287 0.23 1.63 -4.76
CA ASP A 287 1.34 1.59 -3.82
C ASP A 287 2.64 1.86 -4.58
N VAL A 288 3.35 2.92 -4.18
CA VAL A 288 4.52 3.43 -4.90
C VAL A 288 5.76 3.47 -4.03
N VAL A 289 6.84 2.91 -4.57
CA VAL A 289 8.12 2.76 -3.88
C VAL A 289 9.12 3.75 -4.47
N TYR A 290 9.17 4.97 -3.92
CA TYR A 290 10.15 5.98 -4.33
C TYR A 290 11.32 6.11 -3.34
N ASN A 291 11.26 5.43 -2.22
CA ASN A 291 12.23 5.55 -1.14
C ASN A 291 13.55 4.84 -1.46
N HIS A 292 13.53 3.77 -2.26
CA HIS A 292 14.70 2.98 -2.65
C HIS A 292 14.57 2.40 -4.07
N THR A 293 15.58 1.68 -4.53
CA THR A 293 15.61 0.99 -5.83
C THR A 293 16.06 -0.46 -5.67
N CYS A 294 15.82 -1.27 -6.70
CA CYS A 294 16.23 -2.69 -6.75
C CYS A 294 17.75 -2.92 -6.71
N GLU A 295 18.59 -1.88 -6.80
CA GLU A 295 20.04 -2.03 -6.88
C GLU A 295 20.70 -2.41 -5.54
N GLY A 296 19.93 -2.51 -4.43
CA GLY A 296 20.42 -2.95 -3.12
C GLY A 296 21.54 -2.07 -2.55
N GLY A 297 22.33 -2.63 -1.62
CA GLY A 297 23.45 -1.95 -1.00
C GLY A 297 24.67 -1.76 -1.90
N LEU A 298 25.81 -1.37 -1.34
CA LEU A 298 27.06 -1.12 -2.10
C LEU A 298 27.52 -2.32 -2.95
N PRO A 299 27.38 -3.59 -2.49
CA PRO A 299 27.69 -4.75 -3.31
C PRO A 299 26.67 -5.06 -4.41
N GLY A 300 25.59 -4.30 -4.50
CA GLY A 300 24.49 -4.57 -5.44
C GLY A 300 24.81 -4.28 -6.91
N GLN A 301 23.84 -4.60 -7.73
CA GLN A 301 23.94 -4.50 -9.19
C GLN A 301 23.99 -3.04 -9.67
N HIS A 302 24.50 -2.82 -10.90
CA HIS A 302 24.53 -1.54 -11.63
C HIS A 302 23.62 -1.66 -12.84
N VAL A 303 22.35 -1.34 -12.68
CA VAL A 303 21.35 -1.54 -13.73
C VAL A 303 20.65 -0.27 -14.18
N ALA A 304 20.69 0.79 -13.36
CA ALA A 304 20.04 2.07 -13.69
C ALA A 304 20.71 3.25 -12.94
N TRP A 305 20.19 3.63 -11.81
CA TRP A 305 20.51 4.85 -11.03
C TRP A 305 21.96 4.90 -10.58
N ARG A 306 22.49 3.78 -10.04
CA ARG A 306 23.85 3.68 -9.55
C ARG A 306 24.88 3.93 -10.63
N GLY A 307 24.64 3.37 -11.79
CA GLY A 307 25.53 3.54 -12.94
C GLY A 307 25.43 4.93 -13.56
N LEU A 308 24.26 5.57 -13.51
CA LEU A 308 24.07 6.94 -14.01
C LEU A 308 24.80 7.97 -13.15
N ASP A 309 24.55 7.97 -11.83
CA ASP A 309 25.30 8.81 -10.89
C ASP A 309 25.02 8.41 -9.44
N ASN A 310 25.74 7.43 -8.92
CA ASN A 310 25.56 6.92 -7.55
C ASN A 310 25.63 8.03 -6.49
N ALA A 311 26.56 8.98 -6.63
CA ALA A 311 26.77 10.04 -5.66
C ALA A 311 25.67 11.11 -5.68
N TYR A 312 24.88 11.17 -6.74
CA TYR A 312 23.77 12.12 -6.88
C TYR A 312 22.43 11.53 -6.40
N TYR A 313 22.13 10.31 -6.84
CA TYR A 313 20.80 9.73 -6.63
C TYR A 313 20.59 9.13 -5.25
N TYR A 314 21.65 8.57 -4.65
CA TYR A 314 21.54 7.89 -3.36
C TYR A 314 21.98 8.76 -2.19
N ARG A 315 21.38 8.50 -1.04
CA ARG A 315 21.81 9.09 0.23
C ARG A 315 23.13 8.45 0.67
N HIS A 316 24.05 9.30 1.12
CA HIS A 316 25.32 8.90 1.68
C HIS A 316 25.43 9.35 3.13
N LEU A 317 26.16 8.58 3.96
CA LEU A 317 26.43 8.96 5.32
C LEU A 317 27.23 10.27 5.37
N GLY A 318 26.81 11.17 6.26
CA GLY A 318 27.48 12.46 6.42
C GLY A 318 28.99 12.32 6.70
N GLY A 319 29.82 12.91 5.85
CA GLY A 319 31.28 12.82 5.95
C GLY A 319 31.90 11.50 5.47
N VAL A 320 31.10 10.53 5.00
CA VAL A 320 31.57 9.23 4.50
C VAL A 320 30.95 8.92 3.13
N PRO A 321 31.39 9.60 2.04
CA PRO A 321 30.79 9.42 0.71
C PRO A 321 30.86 7.98 0.18
N ALA A 322 31.76 7.18 0.72
CA ALA A 322 31.90 5.76 0.40
C ALA A 322 30.73 4.89 0.85
N ALA A 323 29.95 5.32 1.85
CA ALA A 323 28.90 4.53 2.48
C ALA A 323 27.51 5.11 2.19
N LEU A 324 26.55 4.24 1.87
CA LEU A 324 25.16 4.63 1.71
C LEU A 324 24.50 4.83 3.08
N ASP A 325 23.58 5.79 3.17
CA ASP A 325 22.70 6.02 4.33
C ASP A 325 21.36 5.30 4.06
N ASP A 326 21.27 4.05 4.51
CA ASP A 326 20.10 3.21 4.33
C ASP A 326 19.10 3.43 5.48
N VAL A 327 18.01 4.11 5.18
CA VAL A 327 16.86 4.29 6.10
C VAL A 327 15.65 3.46 5.67
N THR A 328 15.81 2.55 4.71
CA THR A 328 14.74 1.71 4.15
C THR A 328 14.86 0.24 4.55
N GLY A 329 16.06 -0.20 4.92
CA GLY A 329 16.34 -1.61 5.23
C GLY A 329 16.59 -2.48 3.99
N THR A 330 16.64 -1.88 2.79
CA THR A 330 16.85 -2.58 1.51
C THR A 330 18.28 -2.41 0.96
N GLY A 331 19.12 -1.65 1.66
CA GLY A 331 20.51 -1.41 1.31
C GLY A 331 20.77 -0.04 0.65
N ASN A 332 19.75 0.68 0.21
CA ASN A 332 19.89 2.03 -0.33
C ASN A 332 18.67 2.89 -0.02
N SER A 333 18.85 4.19 -0.09
CA SER A 333 17.78 5.18 -0.03
C SER A 333 18.03 6.26 -1.07
N LEU A 334 17.00 6.69 -1.80
CA LEU A 334 17.10 7.84 -2.69
C LEU A 334 17.22 9.15 -1.92
N ASP A 335 18.03 10.09 -2.43
CA ASP A 335 18.30 11.37 -1.77
C ASP A 335 17.30 12.46 -2.19
N PHE A 336 16.19 12.59 -1.45
CA PHE A 336 15.18 13.62 -1.70
C PHE A 336 15.63 15.05 -1.35
N SER A 337 16.84 15.26 -0.86
CA SER A 337 17.46 16.59 -0.82
C SER A 337 17.90 17.07 -2.22
N ARG A 338 17.94 16.16 -3.20
CA ARG A 338 18.33 16.44 -4.60
C ARG A 338 17.10 16.79 -5.41
N THR A 339 17.16 17.96 -6.05
CA THR A 339 16.04 18.43 -6.89
C THR A 339 15.69 17.50 -8.05
N GLY A 340 16.68 16.81 -8.62
CA GLY A 340 16.45 15.83 -9.69
C GLY A 340 15.74 14.57 -9.22
N VAL A 341 15.99 14.12 -7.99
CA VAL A 341 15.26 12.98 -7.40
C VAL A 341 13.80 13.38 -7.13
N VAL A 342 13.58 14.57 -6.56
CA VAL A 342 12.24 15.13 -6.36
C VAL A 342 11.51 15.26 -7.70
N ALA A 343 12.17 15.82 -8.73
CA ALA A 343 11.58 15.98 -10.05
C ALA A 343 11.16 14.63 -10.66
N THR A 344 12.04 13.61 -10.56
CA THR A 344 11.74 12.29 -11.13
C THR A 344 10.52 11.65 -10.45
N ALA A 345 10.42 11.73 -9.13
CA ALA A 345 9.25 11.21 -8.40
C ALA A 345 7.97 11.97 -8.76
N LEU A 346 8.02 13.31 -8.85
CA LEU A 346 6.87 14.13 -9.28
C LEU A 346 6.44 13.83 -10.71
N ASP A 347 7.39 13.70 -11.63
CA ASP A 347 7.07 13.39 -13.03
C ASP A 347 6.45 11.99 -13.18
N SER A 348 6.92 11.03 -12.37
CA SER A 348 6.30 9.71 -12.31
C SER A 348 4.87 9.77 -11.75
N LEU A 349 4.64 10.46 -10.64
CA LEU A 349 3.31 10.63 -10.07
C LEU A 349 2.35 11.29 -11.07
N ARG A 350 2.77 12.37 -11.74
CA ARG A 350 1.98 13.02 -12.81
C ARG A 350 1.69 12.08 -13.97
N TYR A 351 2.67 11.29 -14.38
CA TYR A 351 2.48 10.32 -15.45
C TYR A 351 1.43 9.28 -15.10
N TRP A 352 1.48 8.69 -13.91
CA TRP A 352 0.48 7.73 -13.46
C TRP A 352 -0.90 8.39 -13.25
N ALA A 353 -0.92 9.61 -12.76
CA ALA A 353 -2.16 10.37 -12.62
C ALA A 353 -2.74 10.77 -13.99
N ASP A 354 -2.00 11.47 -14.83
CA ASP A 354 -2.55 12.14 -16.02
C ASP A 354 -2.60 11.22 -17.25
N VAL A 355 -1.66 10.26 -17.39
CA VAL A 355 -1.60 9.36 -18.55
C VAL A 355 -2.29 8.04 -18.28
N VAL A 356 -2.06 7.44 -17.11
CA VAL A 356 -2.68 6.15 -16.75
C VAL A 356 -4.05 6.35 -16.10
N GLY A 357 -4.26 7.48 -15.41
CA GLY A 357 -5.55 7.88 -14.88
C GLY A 357 -5.82 7.46 -13.44
N VAL A 358 -4.81 7.04 -12.65
CA VAL A 358 -5.00 6.62 -11.26
C VAL A 358 -5.45 7.75 -10.35
N ASP A 359 -6.18 7.43 -9.28
CA ASP A 359 -6.88 8.37 -8.40
C ASP A 359 -6.13 8.69 -7.12
N GLY A 360 -4.99 8.04 -6.91
CA GLY A 360 -4.18 8.28 -5.72
C GLY A 360 -2.99 7.37 -5.59
N PHE A 361 -2.26 7.59 -4.50
CA PHE A 361 -1.03 6.89 -4.21
C PHE A 361 -0.91 6.57 -2.71
N ARG A 362 -0.49 5.35 -2.41
CA ARG A 362 0.06 5.00 -1.11
C ARG A 362 1.58 5.02 -1.23
N PHE A 363 2.25 5.81 -0.42
CA PHE A 363 3.70 5.97 -0.44
C PHE A 363 4.35 5.03 0.57
N ASP A 364 5.08 4.04 0.06
CA ASP A 364 5.89 3.14 0.84
C ASP A 364 6.98 3.90 1.60
N LEU A 365 7.19 3.58 2.89
CA LEU A 365 8.17 4.24 3.76
C LEU A 365 8.21 5.76 3.55
N ALA A 366 7.06 6.42 3.57
CA ALA A 366 6.88 7.82 3.15
C ALA A 366 7.74 8.82 3.93
N VAL A 367 8.20 8.47 5.12
CA VAL A 367 9.11 9.30 5.92
C VAL A 367 10.41 9.59 5.18
N THR A 368 10.91 8.65 4.38
CA THR A 368 12.11 8.82 3.56
C THR A 368 11.97 9.98 2.57
N LEU A 369 10.78 10.18 2.01
CA LEU A 369 10.48 11.28 1.06
C LEU A 369 10.53 12.66 1.74
N GLY A 370 10.32 12.71 3.03
CA GLY A 370 10.38 13.93 3.85
C GLY A 370 11.69 14.09 4.62
N ARG A 371 12.71 13.26 4.36
CA ARG A 371 13.99 13.34 5.05
C ARG A 371 14.96 14.30 4.38
N SER A 372 15.46 15.26 5.16
CA SER A 372 16.70 15.98 4.90
C SER A 372 17.85 15.38 5.72
N HIS A 373 19.04 16.01 5.68
CA HIS A 373 20.18 15.57 6.51
C HIS A 373 19.88 15.65 8.02
N ASP A 374 19.01 16.57 8.43
CA ASP A 374 18.64 16.82 9.83
C ASP A 374 17.45 15.96 10.28
N GLY A 375 16.97 15.03 9.46
CA GLY A 375 15.82 14.18 9.74
C GLY A 375 14.57 14.54 8.97
N TYR A 376 13.43 14.00 9.41
CA TYR A 376 12.12 14.21 8.78
C TYR A 376 11.59 15.64 9.02
N ARG A 377 11.01 16.23 7.96
CA ARG A 377 10.32 17.51 8.00
C ARG A 377 9.01 17.44 7.22
N ALA A 378 7.90 17.83 7.85
CA ALA A 378 6.58 17.89 7.20
C ALA A 378 6.51 18.95 6.08
N ASP A 379 7.37 19.96 6.13
CA ASP A 379 7.53 21.02 5.12
C ASP A 379 8.66 20.72 4.13
N HIS A 380 9.09 19.45 4.00
CA HIS A 380 10.10 19.04 3.03
C HIS A 380 9.63 19.32 1.59
N ALA A 381 10.56 19.70 0.72
CA ALA A 381 10.26 20.11 -0.66
C ALA A 381 9.41 19.07 -1.42
N MET A 382 9.68 17.79 -1.28
CA MET A 382 8.90 16.72 -1.92
C MET A 382 7.44 16.70 -1.44
N LEU A 383 7.20 16.75 -0.13
CA LEU A 383 5.86 16.69 0.43
C LEU A 383 5.03 17.93 0.05
N VAL A 384 5.67 19.12 0.11
CA VAL A 384 5.03 20.37 -0.32
C VAL A 384 4.74 20.35 -1.82
N ALA A 385 5.68 19.87 -2.64
CA ALA A 385 5.49 19.80 -4.09
C ALA A 385 4.32 18.89 -4.48
N VAL A 386 4.23 17.69 -3.90
CA VAL A 386 3.10 16.78 -4.14
C VAL A 386 1.77 17.41 -3.70
N ALA A 387 1.73 18.00 -2.50
CA ALA A 387 0.52 18.59 -1.94
C ALA A 387 0.00 19.81 -2.72
N SER A 388 0.91 20.56 -3.36
CA SER A 388 0.59 21.78 -4.09
C SER A 388 0.51 21.61 -5.62
N ASP A 389 0.84 20.42 -6.13
CA ASP A 389 0.78 20.13 -7.55
C ASP A 389 -0.67 20.09 -8.06
N PRO A 390 -1.02 20.79 -9.16
CA PRO A 390 -2.37 20.80 -9.70
C PRO A 390 -2.89 19.43 -10.14
N SER A 391 -2.02 18.54 -10.61
CA SER A 391 -2.39 17.17 -11.01
C SER A 391 -2.47 16.20 -9.82
N LEU A 392 -1.84 16.50 -8.69
CA LEU A 392 -1.66 15.54 -7.60
C LEU A 392 -2.41 15.93 -6.31
N GLY A 393 -2.43 17.22 -5.94
CA GLY A 393 -2.92 17.68 -4.63
C GLY A 393 -4.41 17.43 -4.38
N HIS A 394 -5.18 17.09 -5.41
CA HIS A 394 -6.60 16.72 -5.30
C HIS A 394 -6.86 15.21 -5.27
N LEU A 395 -5.83 14.40 -5.49
CA LEU A 395 -5.90 12.93 -5.46
C LEU A 395 -5.85 12.39 -4.02
N LYS A 396 -6.12 11.10 -3.87
CA LYS A 396 -5.96 10.41 -2.59
C LYS A 396 -4.48 10.12 -2.34
N LEU A 397 -3.89 10.83 -1.39
CA LEU A 397 -2.50 10.66 -0.98
C LEU A 397 -2.47 10.00 0.40
N VAL A 398 -1.89 8.81 0.47
CA VAL A 398 -1.79 8.00 1.69
C VAL A 398 -0.31 7.78 2.01
N ALA A 399 0.13 8.16 3.19
CA ALA A 399 1.48 7.90 3.65
C ALA A 399 1.53 6.64 4.51
N GLU A 400 2.53 5.79 4.27
CA GLU A 400 3.04 4.90 5.28
C GLU A 400 3.97 5.71 6.20
N PRO A 401 3.55 6.05 7.43
CA PRO A 401 4.17 7.13 8.18
C PRO A 401 5.37 6.67 9.02
N TRP A 402 6.20 5.76 8.48
CA TRP A 402 7.45 5.31 9.10
C TRP A 402 8.53 4.98 8.08
N ASP A 403 9.75 4.81 8.57
CA ASP A 403 10.88 4.16 7.95
C ASP A 403 11.76 3.54 9.04
N VAL A 404 12.86 2.84 8.68
CA VAL A 404 13.73 2.17 9.67
C VAL A 404 14.82 3.07 10.24
N GLY A 405 14.93 4.31 9.75
CA GLY A 405 15.94 5.26 10.22
C GLY A 405 15.62 5.84 11.60
N LEU A 406 16.59 6.51 12.19
CA LEU A 406 16.42 7.16 13.49
C LEU A 406 15.26 8.18 13.45
N GLY A 407 14.34 8.07 14.42
CA GLY A 407 13.15 8.91 14.48
C GLY A 407 12.19 8.65 13.30
N GLY A 408 12.19 7.44 12.75
CA GLY A 408 11.42 7.06 11.57
C GLY A 408 9.92 6.98 11.78
N TRP A 409 9.42 6.76 13.01
CA TRP A 409 7.97 6.70 13.24
C TRP A 409 7.34 8.11 13.29
N ARG A 410 6.39 8.42 12.40
CA ARG A 410 5.81 9.76 12.17
C ARG A 410 4.29 9.79 12.04
N THR A 411 3.58 8.75 12.49
CA THR A 411 2.12 8.72 12.43
C THR A 411 1.50 9.95 13.09
N GLY A 412 0.64 10.66 12.35
CA GLY A 412 0.02 11.92 12.73
C GLY A 412 0.81 13.16 12.34
N GLN A 413 1.97 13.05 11.69
CA GLN A 413 2.89 14.15 11.42
C GLN A 413 3.04 14.52 9.93
N PHE A 414 2.31 13.89 9.03
CA PHE A 414 2.30 14.28 7.63
C PHE A 414 1.42 15.52 7.41
N PRO A 415 1.78 16.41 6.45
CA PRO A 415 0.99 17.59 6.16
C PRO A 415 -0.32 17.23 5.44
N PRO A 416 -1.37 18.09 5.52
CA PRO A 416 -2.49 17.97 4.60
C PRO A 416 -2.01 18.13 3.14
N PRO A 417 -2.61 17.44 2.15
CA PRO A 417 -3.82 16.62 2.23
C PRO A 417 -3.57 15.13 2.51
N PHE A 418 -2.36 14.72 2.94
CA PHE A 418 -2.07 13.32 3.19
C PHE A 418 -2.99 12.70 4.26
N ALA A 419 -3.55 11.53 3.94
CA ALA A 419 -4.00 10.56 4.92
C ALA A 419 -2.83 9.65 5.31
N GLU A 420 -2.96 8.89 6.39
CA GLU A 420 -1.87 8.05 6.90
C GLU A 420 -2.41 6.69 7.34
N TRP A 421 -1.66 5.63 7.05
CA TRP A 421 -1.88 4.33 7.68
C TRP A 421 -1.75 4.48 9.20
N ASN A 422 -2.79 4.10 9.93
CA ASN A 422 -2.82 4.28 11.39
C ASN A 422 -2.43 2.97 12.11
N ASP A 423 -1.14 2.80 12.35
CA ASP A 423 -0.60 1.65 13.10
C ASP A 423 -1.13 1.59 14.55
N ARG A 424 -1.44 2.74 15.17
CA ARG A 424 -2.02 2.77 16.50
C ARG A 424 -3.46 2.26 16.52
N PHE A 425 -4.22 2.48 15.44
CA PHE A 425 -5.52 1.86 15.28
C PHE A 425 -5.39 0.34 15.22
N ARG A 426 -4.54 -0.16 14.30
CA ARG A 426 -4.24 -1.60 14.18
C ARG A 426 -3.88 -2.21 15.53
N ASN A 427 -2.91 -1.58 16.21
CA ASN A 427 -2.38 -2.09 17.46
C ASN A 427 -3.42 -2.09 18.60
N ALA A 428 -4.24 -1.04 18.72
CA ALA A 428 -5.28 -0.96 19.74
C ALA A 428 -6.39 -2.00 19.54
N VAL A 429 -6.82 -2.18 18.27
CA VAL A 429 -7.87 -3.16 17.93
C VAL A 429 -7.40 -4.59 18.18
N ARG A 430 -6.20 -4.94 17.69
CA ARG A 430 -5.60 -6.27 17.94
C ARG A 430 -5.39 -6.52 19.42
N SER A 431 -4.88 -5.53 20.17
CA SER A 431 -4.69 -5.67 21.63
C SER A 431 -6.00 -5.92 22.32
N PHE A 432 -7.04 -5.11 22.05
CA PHE A 432 -8.31 -5.22 22.76
C PHE A 432 -9.02 -6.57 22.53
N TRP A 433 -9.06 -7.04 21.27
CA TRP A 433 -9.80 -8.25 20.93
C TRP A 433 -9.02 -9.55 21.07
N LEU A 434 -7.69 -9.50 21.04
CA LEU A 434 -6.84 -10.69 20.99
C LEU A 434 -5.78 -10.72 22.10
N ALA A 435 -4.80 -9.81 22.09
CA ALA A 435 -3.68 -9.90 23.02
C ALA A 435 -4.11 -9.73 24.50
N ASP A 436 -5.04 -8.81 24.80
CA ASP A 436 -5.53 -8.61 26.17
C ASP A 436 -6.35 -9.79 26.70
N PRO A 437 -7.32 -10.36 25.94
CA PRO A 437 -8.00 -11.59 26.34
C PRO A 437 -7.04 -12.77 26.52
N GLY A 438 -6.07 -12.94 25.62
CA GLY A 438 -5.02 -13.96 25.77
C GLY A 438 -4.23 -13.78 27.08
N ARG A 439 -3.85 -12.54 27.42
CA ARG A 439 -3.20 -12.20 28.69
C ARG A 439 -4.13 -12.45 29.90
N ALA A 440 -5.40 -12.05 29.79
CA ALA A 440 -6.39 -12.24 30.86
C ALA A 440 -6.65 -13.73 31.15
N ALA A 441 -6.61 -14.61 30.15
CA ALA A 441 -6.70 -16.05 30.33
C ALA A 441 -5.55 -16.61 31.21
N HIS A 442 -4.46 -15.87 31.35
CA HIS A 442 -3.30 -16.18 32.22
C HIS A 442 -3.23 -15.28 33.46
N GLY A 443 -4.30 -14.53 33.79
CA GLY A 443 -4.33 -13.63 34.95
C GLY A 443 -3.50 -12.35 34.83
N LEU A 444 -3.10 -11.96 33.61
CA LEU A 444 -2.31 -10.76 33.35
C LEU A 444 -3.20 -9.58 32.97
N PRO A 445 -2.83 -8.33 33.32
CA PRO A 445 -3.61 -7.16 32.96
C PRO A 445 -3.55 -6.85 31.47
N GLY A 446 -4.64 -6.31 30.93
CA GLY A 446 -4.72 -5.77 29.57
C GLY A 446 -4.50 -4.25 29.51
N HIS A 447 -4.66 -3.69 28.31
CA HIS A 447 -4.64 -2.25 28.07
C HIS A 447 -5.98 -1.61 28.54
N ARG A 448 -5.98 -0.31 28.70
CA ARG A 448 -7.18 0.45 29.09
C ARG A 448 -8.13 0.60 27.91
N VAL A 449 -9.43 0.59 28.18
CA VAL A 449 -10.48 0.75 27.15
C VAL A 449 -10.36 2.09 26.39
N ARG A 450 -9.83 3.13 27.04
CA ARG A 450 -9.59 4.44 26.40
C ARG A 450 -8.70 4.38 25.17
N ASP A 451 -7.76 3.42 25.10
CA ASP A 451 -6.84 3.28 23.98
C ASP A 451 -7.60 2.85 22.72
N LEU A 452 -8.56 1.94 22.85
CA LEU A 452 -9.47 1.60 21.77
C LEU A 452 -10.47 2.73 21.49
N ALA A 453 -11.07 3.32 22.53
CA ALA A 453 -12.08 4.38 22.39
C ALA A 453 -11.57 5.57 21.58
N THR A 454 -10.32 5.98 21.81
CA THR A 454 -9.68 7.05 21.02
C THR A 454 -9.58 6.69 19.53
N ARG A 455 -9.31 5.41 19.22
CA ARG A 455 -9.24 4.93 17.83
C ARG A 455 -10.64 4.88 17.18
N LEU A 456 -11.64 4.36 17.91
CA LEU A 456 -13.04 4.31 17.45
C LEU A 456 -13.59 5.70 17.13
N ALA A 457 -13.16 6.71 17.89
CA ALA A 457 -13.57 8.12 17.73
C ALA A 457 -12.78 8.90 16.66
N GLY A 458 -11.86 8.25 15.90
CA GLY A 458 -11.17 8.88 14.77
C GLY A 458 -9.76 9.39 15.08
N SER A 459 -9.15 9.00 16.20
CA SER A 459 -7.74 9.28 16.52
C SER A 459 -7.37 10.78 16.53
N VAL A 460 -8.18 11.59 17.20
CA VAL A 460 -7.98 13.06 17.29
C VAL A 460 -6.62 13.42 17.90
N ASP A 461 -6.08 12.58 18.77
CA ASP A 461 -4.75 12.70 19.36
C ASP A 461 -3.60 12.62 18.34
N LEU A 462 -3.84 12.02 17.17
CA LEU A 462 -2.88 11.93 16.06
C LEU A 462 -3.16 12.99 14.99
N PHE A 463 -4.41 13.20 14.63
CA PHE A 463 -4.78 13.99 13.45
C PHE A 463 -5.47 15.31 13.77
N GLY A 464 -5.77 15.57 15.04
CA GLY A 464 -6.37 16.85 15.48
C GLY A 464 -5.38 17.99 15.69
N HIS A 465 -4.08 17.71 15.60
CA HIS A 465 -3.03 18.71 15.74
C HIS A 465 -2.83 19.51 14.45
N GLY A 466 -1.98 20.50 14.52
CA GLY A 466 -1.56 21.28 13.36
C GLY A 466 -1.87 22.76 13.54
N THR A 467 -1.59 23.53 12.50
CA THR A 467 -1.85 24.97 12.47
C THR A 467 -2.57 25.30 11.17
N PRO A 468 -3.87 25.62 11.24
CA PRO A 468 -4.73 25.62 12.43
C PRO A 468 -5.04 24.20 12.94
N PRO A 469 -5.36 24.05 14.23
CA PRO A 469 -5.79 22.75 14.76
C PRO A 469 -7.10 22.28 14.09
N LEU A 470 -7.29 20.95 14.05
CA LEU A 470 -8.45 20.29 13.43
C LEU A 470 -8.60 20.55 11.92
N LEU A 471 -7.54 20.99 11.24
CA LEU A 471 -7.53 21.12 9.78
C LEU A 471 -7.70 19.76 9.10
N ARG A 472 -7.07 18.73 9.64
CA ARG A 472 -7.29 17.33 9.24
C ARG A 472 -8.51 16.78 9.98
N GLY A 473 -9.32 15.99 9.31
CA GLY A 473 -10.46 15.29 9.91
C GLY A 473 -10.13 13.84 10.27
N PRO A 474 -11.11 13.09 10.83
CA PRO A 474 -10.93 11.66 11.14
C PRO A 474 -10.58 10.83 9.89
N GLN A 475 -10.93 11.28 8.68
CA GLN A 475 -10.61 10.62 7.43
C GLN A 475 -9.11 10.59 7.10
N ALA A 476 -8.30 11.42 7.75
CA ALA A 476 -6.85 11.34 7.65
C ALA A 476 -6.29 10.03 8.24
N SER A 477 -7.08 9.37 9.09
CA SER A 477 -6.78 8.04 9.60
C SER A 477 -7.26 6.98 8.61
N VAL A 478 -6.35 6.36 7.86
CA VAL A 478 -6.61 5.11 7.17
C VAL A 478 -6.51 3.99 8.21
N ASN A 479 -7.67 3.50 8.61
CA ASN A 479 -7.80 2.45 9.62
C ASN A 479 -7.62 1.09 8.97
N TYR A 480 -6.78 0.25 9.54
CA TYR A 480 -6.61 -1.13 9.11
C TYR A 480 -6.38 -2.05 10.31
N VAL A 481 -6.75 -3.31 10.19
CA VAL A 481 -6.44 -4.37 11.15
C VAL A 481 -5.29 -5.22 10.61
N THR A 482 -5.27 -5.42 9.31
CA THR A 482 -4.31 -6.20 8.53
C THR A 482 -3.90 -5.40 7.30
N ALA A 483 -2.76 -5.74 6.72
CA ALA A 483 -2.26 -5.24 5.45
C ALA A 483 -1.60 -6.41 4.68
N HIS A 484 -0.95 -6.12 3.55
CA HIS A 484 -0.19 -7.12 2.81
C HIS A 484 0.91 -7.76 3.67
N ASP A 485 1.49 -7.01 4.61
CA ASP A 485 2.45 -7.46 5.62
C ASP A 485 1.75 -7.84 6.93
N GLY A 486 2.38 -8.74 7.69
CA GLY A 486 1.80 -9.27 8.92
C GLY A 486 0.83 -10.44 8.68
N PHE A 487 0.15 -10.85 9.74
CA PHE A 487 -0.88 -11.89 9.67
C PHE A 487 -2.15 -11.39 8.98
N THR A 488 -2.81 -12.27 8.22
CA THR A 488 -4.18 -12.08 7.77
C THR A 488 -5.14 -12.08 8.98
N MET A 489 -6.37 -11.62 8.80
CA MET A 489 -7.35 -11.61 9.90
C MET A 489 -7.66 -13.01 10.44
N ALA A 490 -7.66 -14.03 9.58
CA ALA A 490 -7.81 -15.43 9.98
C ALA A 490 -6.57 -15.96 10.72
N ASP A 491 -5.37 -15.53 10.33
CA ASP A 491 -4.13 -15.96 10.99
C ASP A 491 -3.95 -15.28 12.37
N LEU A 492 -4.41 -14.04 12.54
CA LEU A 492 -4.42 -13.34 13.84
C LEU A 492 -5.14 -14.12 14.95
N VAL A 493 -6.12 -14.94 14.60
CA VAL A 493 -6.91 -15.73 15.55
C VAL A 493 -6.50 -17.20 15.61
N ALA A 494 -5.52 -17.59 14.80
CA ALA A 494 -5.08 -18.98 14.67
C ALA A 494 -3.62 -19.22 15.06
N TYR A 495 -2.79 -18.16 15.03
CA TYR A 495 -1.36 -18.27 15.27
C TYR A 495 -0.86 -17.24 16.27
N ASP A 496 -0.11 -17.67 17.27
CA ASP A 496 0.62 -16.80 18.18
C ASP A 496 2.06 -16.55 17.69
N HIS A 497 2.59 -17.49 16.90
CA HIS A 497 3.95 -17.43 16.37
C HIS A 497 3.94 -17.35 14.83
N LYS A 498 4.94 -16.66 14.27
CA LYS A 498 5.12 -16.60 12.81
C LYS A 498 5.67 -17.93 12.26
N HIS A 499 5.25 -18.29 11.06
CA HIS A 499 5.63 -19.51 10.35
C HIS A 499 6.23 -19.17 8.97
N ASN A 500 7.35 -18.43 8.96
CA ASN A 500 7.99 -17.91 7.74
C ASN A 500 9.10 -18.82 7.18
N ALA A 501 9.19 -20.08 7.62
CA ALA A 501 10.28 -20.97 7.20
C ALA A 501 10.39 -21.13 5.67
N ALA A 502 9.27 -21.04 4.95
CA ALA A 502 9.23 -21.10 3.48
C ALA A 502 9.97 -19.94 2.79
N ASN A 503 10.18 -18.82 3.48
CA ASN A 503 10.91 -17.67 2.93
C ASN A 503 12.43 -17.89 2.90
N GLY A 504 12.94 -19.00 3.48
CA GLY A 504 14.36 -19.30 3.48
C GLY A 504 15.22 -18.36 4.35
N GLU A 505 14.60 -17.64 5.31
CA GLU A 505 15.22 -16.69 6.23
C GLU A 505 15.37 -17.27 7.66
N GLN A 506 15.21 -18.59 7.82
CA GLN A 506 15.25 -19.29 9.11
C GLN A 506 14.22 -18.74 10.13
N ASN A 507 13.07 -18.30 9.64
CA ASN A 507 11.98 -17.70 10.42
C ASN A 507 12.40 -16.42 11.19
N ARG A 508 13.42 -15.69 10.72
CA ARG A 508 13.90 -14.45 11.35
C ARG A 508 13.20 -13.20 10.82
N ASP A 509 12.71 -13.28 9.59
CA ASP A 509 11.96 -12.23 8.88
C ASP A 509 10.56 -12.05 9.45
N GLY A 510 9.94 -10.91 9.16
CA GLY A 510 8.63 -10.54 9.69
C GLY A 510 8.64 -10.20 11.19
N SER A 511 7.51 -9.72 11.69
CA SER A 511 7.37 -9.27 13.08
C SER A 511 7.17 -10.43 14.06
N ASP A 512 7.76 -10.34 15.25
CA ASP A 512 7.47 -11.24 16.39
C ASP A 512 6.29 -10.72 17.24
N ASP A 513 5.96 -9.41 17.18
CA ASP A 513 4.82 -8.81 17.89
C ASP A 513 3.60 -8.69 16.95
N ASN A 514 2.87 -9.79 16.79
CA ASN A 514 1.66 -9.82 15.97
C ASN A 514 0.40 -9.35 16.70
N ARG A 515 0.44 -9.27 18.05
CA ARG A 515 -0.72 -9.01 18.92
C ARG A 515 -1.89 -9.94 18.59
N SER A 516 -1.57 -11.17 18.22
CA SER A 516 -2.50 -12.25 17.90
C SER A 516 -2.88 -13.04 19.15
N TRP A 517 -3.86 -13.93 19.00
CA TRP A 517 -4.24 -14.92 20.00
C TRP A 517 -4.87 -16.13 19.31
N ASN A 518 -4.22 -17.27 19.42
CA ASN A 518 -4.63 -18.54 18.80
C ASN A 518 -5.79 -19.22 19.54
N HIS A 519 -6.37 -18.60 20.59
CA HIS A 519 -7.41 -19.16 21.47
C HIS A 519 -7.00 -20.49 22.12
N GLY A 520 -5.70 -20.67 22.39
CA GLY A 520 -5.13 -21.84 23.05
C GLY A 520 -4.75 -23.00 22.11
N VAL A 521 -4.88 -22.83 20.79
CA VAL A 521 -4.55 -23.86 19.80
C VAL A 521 -3.80 -23.23 18.63
N GLU A 522 -2.54 -23.61 18.43
CA GLU A 522 -1.74 -23.08 17.32
C GLU A 522 -2.10 -23.76 15.99
N GLY A 523 -2.33 -22.96 14.95
CA GLY A 523 -2.63 -23.42 13.60
C GLY A 523 -4.09 -23.74 13.32
N PRO A 524 -4.37 -24.38 12.17
CA PRO A 524 -5.74 -24.63 11.72
C PRO A 524 -6.46 -25.67 12.59
N VAL A 525 -7.76 -25.49 12.76
CA VAL A 525 -8.64 -26.41 13.46
C VAL A 525 -9.67 -26.96 12.48
N THR A 526 -9.77 -28.29 12.40
CA THR A 526 -10.76 -28.99 11.57
C THR A 526 -11.94 -29.47 12.42
N PRO A 527 -13.12 -29.77 11.82
CA PRO A 527 -14.27 -30.27 12.54
C PRO A 527 -14.00 -31.56 13.34
N ASP A 528 -13.07 -32.38 12.90
CA ASP A 528 -12.69 -33.65 13.55
C ASP A 528 -11.59 -33.47 14.61
N SER A 529 -11.10 -32.23 14.79
CA SER A 529 -10.08 -31.94 15.81
C SER A 529 -10.66 -32.01 17.22
N PRO A 530 -9.91 -32.52 18.23
CA PRO A 530 -10.30 -32.43 19.64
C PRO A 530 -10.57 -30.99 20.11
N ALA A 531 -10.06 -30.00 19.40
CA ALA A 531 -10.22 -28.58 19.68
C ALA A 531 -11.23 -27.90 18.73
N ALA A 532 -12.17 -28.64 18.13
CA ALA A 532 -13.13 -28.12 17.16
C ALA A 532 -14.00 -26.98 17.71
N ASP A 533 -14.23 -26.94 19.03
CA ASP A 533 -14.96 -25.89 19.76
C ASP A 533 -14.28 -24.51 19.75
N VAL A 534 -12.99 -24.44 19.42
CA VAL A 534 -12.27 -23.18 19.25
C VAL A 534 -12.69 -22.45 17.96
N ALA A 535 -13.11 -23.18 16.91
CA ALA A 535 -13.45 -22.60 15.63
C ALA A 535 -14.55 -21.52 15.67
N PRO A 536 -15.70 -21.71 16.39
CA PRO A 536 -16.71 -20.66 16.55
C PRO A 536 -16.16 -19.39 17.25
N LEU A 537 -15.26 -19.55 18.23
CA LEU A 537 -14.64 -18.43 18.95
C LEU A 537 -13.73 -17.62 18.01
N ARG A 538 -12.92 -18.30 17.19
CA ARG A 538 -12.08 -17.66 16.16
C ARG A 538 -12.92 -16.89 15.15
N ARG A 539 -14.00 -17.49 14.63
CA ARG A 539 -14.92 -16.82 13.69
C ARG A 539 -15.56 -15.59 14.31
N ARG A 540 -15.97 -15.65 15.60
CA ARG A 540 -16.48 -14.49 16.34
C ARG A 540 -15.41 -13.39 16.45
N SER A 541 -14.18 -13.74 16.78
CA SER A 541 -13.07 -12.78 16.85
C SER A 541 -12.80 -12.11 15.50
N ILE A 542 -12.85 -12.84 14.38
CA ILE A 542 -12.76 -12.26 13.02
C ILE A 542 -13.89 -11.24 12.80
N ARG A 543 -15.15 -11.60 13.16
CA ARG A 543 -16.29 -10.69 13.03
C ARG A 543 -16.13 -9.43 13.89
N ASN A 544 -15.63 -9.57 15.12
CA ASN A 544 -15.35 -8.42 15.99
C ASN A 544 -14.27 -7.48 15.43
N LEU A 545 -13.18 -8.04 14.92
CA LEU A 545 -12.10 -7.27 14.30
C LEU A 545 -12.61 -6.51 13.08
N PHE A 546 -13.33 -7.20 12.19
CA PHE A 546 -13.89 -6.61 10.98
C PHE A 546 -14.94 -5.54 11.30
N ALA A 547 -15.86 -5.81 12.23
CA ALA A 547 -16.86 -4.84 12.67
C ALA A 547 -16.22 -3.59 13.29
N THR A 548 -15.21 -3.78 14.14
CA THR A 548 -14.48 -2.67 14.75
C THR A 548 -13.81 -1.80 13.68
N LEU A 549 -13.20 -2.42 12.66
CA LEU A 549 -12.60 -1.71 11.54
C LEU A 549 -13.64 -0.85 10.80
N VAL A 550 -14.69 -1.46 10.30
CA VAL A 550 -15.63 -0.76 9.41
C VAL A 550 -16.58 0.18 10.12
N LEU A 551 -16.83 -0.02 11.40
CA LEU A 551 -17.73 0.83 12.19
C LEU A 551 -16.99 1.97 12.91
N SER A 552 -15.67 2.06 12.85
CA SER A 552 -14.87 3.16 13.42
C SER A 552 -14.94 4.43 12.56
N ALA A 553 -14.77 5.58 13.21
CA ALA A 553 -14.54 6.83 12.50
C ALA A 553 -13.15 6.81 11.82
N GLY A 554 -13.07 7.30 10.60
CA GLY A 554 -11.87 7.22 9.75
C GLY A 554 -12.17 6.54 8.42
N THR A 555 -11.16 6.29 7.62
CA THR A 555 -11.24 5.60 6.33
C THR A 555 -10.85 4.14 6.50
N PRO A 556 -11.78 3.17 6.37
CA PRO A 556 -11.43 1.76 6.52
C PRO A 556 -10.67 1.24 5.29
N MET A 557 -9.62 0.46 5.54
CA MET A 557 -8.90 -0.34 4.55
C MET A 557 -9.03 -1.82 4.89
N ILE A 558 -9.45 -2.61 3.92
CA ILE A 558 -9.65 -4.06 3.99
C ILE A 558 -8.56 -4.71 3.15
N THR A 559 -7.85 -5.69 3.72
CA THR A 559 -6.91 -6.51 2.96
C THR A 559 -7.66 -7.59 2.19
N ALA A 560 -7.37 -7.74 0.92
CA ALA A 560 -8.04 -8.69 0.02
C ALA A 560 -8.08 -10.11 0.60
N GLY A 561 -9.29 -10.65 0.72
CA GLY A 561 -9.55 -11.98 1.26
C GLY A 561 -9.88 -12.05 2.75
N ASP A 562 -9.70 -10.98 3.53
CA ASP A 562 -10.11 -10.97 4.95
C ASP A 562 -11.63 -11.11 5.10
N GLU A 563 -12.39 -10.57 4.14
CA GLU A 563 -13.85 -10.70 4.07
C GLU A 563 -14.34 -12.13 3.81
N ILE A 564 -13.43 -13.00 3.38
CA ILE A 564 -13.69 -14.43 3.13
C ILE A 564 -12.78 -15.36 3.93
N GLY A 565 -12.11 -14.85 4.95
CA GLY A 565 -11.28 -15.65 5.85
C GLY A 565 -10.03 -16.25 5.18
N ARG A 566 -9.32 -15.48 4.34
CA ARG A 566 -8.03 -15.84 3.76
C ARG A 566 -7.00 -16.11 4.86
N THR A 567 -6.15 -17.13 4.64
CA THR A 567 -5.02 -17.46 5.51
C THR A 567 -3.73 -17.55 4.71
N GLN A 568 -2.64 -17.12 5.31
CA GLN A 568 -1.26 -17.34 4.85
C GLN A 568 -0.57 -18.44 5.69
N GLN A 569 -1.38 -19.26 6.40
CA GLN A 569 -0.89 -20.39 7.20
C GLN A 569 0.15 -19.97 8.24
N GLY A 570 -0.02 -18.78 8.81
CA GLY A 570 0.90 -18.22 9.80
C GLY A 570 2.19 -17.59 9.22
N ASN A 571 2.33 -17.50 7.90
CA ASN A 571 3.38 -16.68 7.30
C ASN A 571 2.98 -15.20 7.38
N ASN A 572 3.72 -14.40 8.15
CA ASN A 572 3.43 -12.99 8.33
C ASN A 572 4.33 -12.06 7.49
N ASN A 573 5.05 -12.63 6.52
CA ASN A 573 5.96 -11.87 5.64
C ASN A 573 6.07 -12.55 4.25
N ALA A 574 4.95 -12.75 3.59
CA ALA A 574 4.85 -13.53 2.35
C ALA A 574 5.41 -12.82 1.10
N TYR A 575 6.37 -11.89 1.26
CA TYR A 575 6.90 -11.02 0.20
C TYR A 575 7.53 -11.77 -0.98
N CYS A 576 8.02 -12.98 -0.72
CA CYS A 576 8.69 -13.83 -1.71
C CYS A 576 7.91 -15.11 -2.04
N GLN A 577 6.63 -15.17 -1.68
CA GLN A 577 5.78 -16.35 -1.86
C GLN A 577 4.77 -16.14 -3.00
N ASP A 578 5.22 -16.32 -4.24
CA ASP A 578 4.34 -16.32 -5.41
C ASP A 578 3.65 -17.68 -5.58
N GLY A 579 2.66 -17.96 -4.75
CA GLY A 579 2.00 -19.24 -4.68
C GLY A 579 0.66 -19.22 -3.95
N PRO A 580 0.02 -20.40 -3.81
CA PRO A 580 -1.29 -20.51 -3.16
C PRO A 580 -1.36 -19.97 -1.73
N ILE A 581 -0.23 -19.86 -1.03
CA ILE A 581 -0.17 -19.27 0.31
C ILE A 581 -0.52 -17.78 0.30
N SER A 582 -0.19 -17.08 -0.79
CA SER A 582 -0.42 -15.63 -0.93
C SER A 582 -1.66 -15.29 -1.73
N TRP A 583 -2.08 -16.17 -2.66
CA TRP A 583 -3.21 -15.88 -3.54
C TRP A 583 -4.55 -16.01 -2.82
N VAL A 584 -5.55 -15.25 -3.24
CA VAL A 584 -6.90 -15.32 -2.70
C VAL A 584 -7.60 -16.59 -3.19
N HIS A 585 -8.08 -17.40 -2.23
CA HIS A 585 -8.85 -18.61 -2.50
C HIS A 585 -10.35 -18.30 -2.52
N TRP A 586 -10.98 -18.46 -3.67
CA TRP A 586 -12.39 -18.17 -3.92
C TRP A 586 -13.33 -19.34 -3.63
N ASP A 587 -12.82 -20.44 -3.15
CA ASP A 587 -13.66 -21.57 -2.68
C ASP A 587 -14.24 -21.22 -1.31
N LEU A 588 -15.55 -20.91 -1.28
CA LEU A 588 -16.27 -20.47 -0.10
C LEU A 588 -16.94 -21.66 0.59
N SER A 589 -16.32 -22.18 1.64
CA SER A 589 -17.05 -23.02 2.61
C SER A 589 -18.12 -22.20 3.34
N ASP A 590 -19.08 -22.88 4.00
CA ASP A 590 -20.24 -22.23 4.64
C ASP A 590 -19.84 -21.06 5.55
N TRP A 591 -18.83 -21.22 6.38
CA TRP A 591 -18.40 -20.16 7.29
C TRP A 591 -17.76 -18.98 6.56
N ARG A 592 -17.07 -19.23 5.43
CA ARG A 592 -16.49 -18.17 4.59
C ARG A 592 -17.57 -17.38 3.85
N ALA A 593 -18.59 -18.09 3.36
CA ALA A 593 -19.77 -17.45 2.78
C ALA A 593 -20.52 -16.60 3.82
N ASN A 594 -20.65 -17.07 5.04
CA ASN A 594 -21.24 -16.33 6.15
C ASN A 594 -20.40 -15.10 6.55
N GLN A 595 -19.06 -15.24 6.55
CA GLN A 595 -18.16 -14.13 6.80
C GLN A 595 -18.30 -13.05 5.73
N LEU A 596 -18.38 -13.43 4.45
CA LEU A 596 -18.62 -12.51 3.35
C LEU A 596 -19.97 -11.80 3.47
N ALA A 597 -21.03 -12.54 3.85
CA ALA A 597 -22.34 -11.94 4.10
C ALA A 597 -22.30 -10.92 5.26
N THR A 598 -21.56 -11.24 6.32
CA THR A 598 -21.33 -10.33 7.45
C THR A 598 -20.56 -9.08 7.02
N ALA A 599 -19.50 -9.24 6.24
CA ALA A 599 -18.71 -8.11 5.72
C ALA A 599 -19.58 -7.15 4.90
N ARG A 600 -20.39 -7.68 3.97
CA ARG A 600 -21.35 -6.92 3.17
C ARG A 600 -22.36 -6.17 4.03
N HIS A 601 -22.92 -6.85 5.04
CA HIS A 601 -23.90 -6.26 5.95
C HIS A 601 -23.32 -5.10 6.77
N LEU A 602 -22.14 -5.28 7.36
CA LEU A 602 -21.49 -4.24 8.16
C LEU A 602 -21.07 -3.02 7.31
N LEU A 603 -20.61 -3.25 6.09
CA LEU A 603 -20.28 -2.15 5.15
C LEU A 603 -21.56 -1.43 4.66
N ALA A 604 -22.68 -2.16 4.51
CA ALA A 604 -23.98 -1.54 4.24
C ALA A 604 -24.43 -0.67 5.41
N LEU A 605 -24.35 -1.15 6.64
CA LEU A 605 -24.65 -0.35 7.85
C LEU A 605 -23.81 0.92 7.90
N ARG A 606 -22.48 0.82 7.62
CA ARG A 606 -21.62 2.01 7.54
C ARG A 606 -22.11 2.99 6.48
N ARG A 607 -22.52 2.50 5.31
CA ARG A 607 -22.98 3.34 4.19
C ARG A 607 -24.33 4.01 4.52
N GLU A 608 -25.22 3.31 5.21
CA GLU A 608 -26.57 3.77 5.52
C GLU A 608 -26.58 4.79 6.67
N HIS A 609 -25.67 4.67 7.63
CA HIS A 609 -25.64 5.49 8.84
C HIS A 609 -24.53 6.55 8.82
N PRO A 610 -24.87 7.84 8.51
CA PRO A 610 -23.92 8.96 8.59
C PRO A 610 -23.25 9.11 9.96
N ALA A 611 -23.90 8.72 11.05
CA ALA A 611 -23.31 8.71 12.40
C ALA A 611 -22.02 7.88 12.49
N LEU A 612 -21.79 6.91 11.59
CA LEU A 612 -20.57 6.11 11.51
C LEU A 612 -19.46 6.76 10.68
N ARG A 613 -19.76 7.83 9.94
CA ARG A 613 -18.87 8.46 8.96
C ARG A 613 -18.78 9.98 9.17
N PRO A 614 -18.34 10.44 10.37
CA PRO A 614 -18.29 11.86 10.68
C PRO A 614 -17.28 12.58 9.77
N HIS A 615 -17.64 13.76 9.26
CA HIS A 615 -16.74 14.62 8.47
C HIS A 615 -15.73 15.36 9.32
N ARG A 616 -16.03 15.54 10.62
CA ARG A 616 -15.19 16.21 11.62
C ARG A 616 -15.06 15.31 12.83
N PHE A 617 -14.05 15.56 13.64
CA PHE A 617 -13.96 14.88 14.93
C PHE A 617 -15.18 15.18 15.78
N TYR A 618 -15.60 14.18 16.55
CA TYR A 618 -16.66 14.36 17.52
C TYR A 618 -16.24 15.39 18.58
N SER A 619 -17.18 16.22 18.98
CA SER A 619 -16.96 17.29 19.95
C SER A 619 -17.42 16.93 21.37
N GLY A 620 -18.24 15.87 21.51
CA GLY A 620 -18.93 15.53 22.75
C GLY A 620 -20.00 16.56 23.14
N THR A 621 -20.41 17.44 22.20
CA THR A 621 -21.42 18.47 22.42
C THR A 621 -22.75 18.08 21.76
N PRO A 622 -23.89 18.66 22.20
CA PRO A 622 -25.18 18.40 21.56
C PRO A 622 -25.18 18.78 20.08
N VAL A 623 -25.73 17.89 19.24
CA VAL A 623 -25.86 18.12 17.77
C VAL A 623 -26.88 19.24 17.45
N ARG A 624 -27.75 19.58 18.39
CA ARG A 624 -28.70 20.71 18.37
C ARG A 624 -29.04 21.09 19.82
N GLU A 625 -29.58 22.27 20.02
CA GLU A 625 -30.00 22.73 21.34
C GLU A 625 -30.99 21.75 21.99
N GLY A 626 -30.72 21.31 23.21
CA GLY A 626 -31.50 20.30 23.94
C GLY A 626 -31.49 18.89 23.34
N GLY A 627 -30.67 18.66 22.29
CA GLY A 627 -30.53 17.35 21.66
C GLY A 627 -29.43 16.47 22.27
N PRO A 628 -29.27 15.22 21.76
CA PRO A 628 -28.21 14.32 22.18
C PRO A 628 -26.82 14.85 21.76
N ARG A 629 -25.78 14.43 22.46
CA ARG A 629 -24.38 14.71 22.07
C ARG A 629 -24.03 13.91 20.81
N ASP A 630 -23.10 14.45 20.00
CA ASP A 630 -22.59 13.75 18.80
C ASP A 630 -21.86 12.45 19.16
N LEU A 631 -21.27 12.39 20.37
CA LEU A 631 -20.63 11.21 20.94
C LEU A 631 -20.84 11.17 22.46
N ALA A 632 -21.23 10.00 22.97
CA ALA A 632 -21.28 9.72 24.40
C ALA A 632 -20.84 8.27 24.68
N TRP A 633 -20.29 8.05 25.88
CA TRP A 633 -19.76 6.77 26.33
C TRP A 633 -20.40 6.36 27.64
N TYR A 634 -20.79 5.07 27.74
CA TYR A 634 -21.46 4.54 28.92
C TYR A 634 -20.84 3.20 29.34
N GLY A 635 -20.89 2.92 30.65
CA GLY A 635 -20.50 1.63 31.19
C GLY A 635 -21.56 0.55 30.98
N ALA A 636 -21.31 -0.64 31.51
CA ALA A 636 -22.28 -1.74 31.53
C ALA A 636 -23.56 -1.38 32.31
N ASP A 637 -23.45 -0.55 33.31
CA ASP A 637 -24.57 -0.05 34.13
C ASP A 637 -25.40 1.06 33.45
N GLY A 638 -25.09 1.43 32.22
CA GLY A 638 -25.77 2.51 31.51
C GLY A 638 -25.37 3.93 31.95
N ALA A 639 -24.48 4.09 32.95
CA ALA A 639 -24.00 5.38 33.40
C ALA A 639 -22.86 5.91 32.54
N GLU A 640 -22.80 7.21 32.32
CA GLU A 640 -21.72 7.84 31.53
C GLU A 640 -20.33 7.55 32.13
N PHE A 641 -19.35 7.45 31.26
CA PHE A 641 -17.95 7.33 31.66
C PHE A 641 -17.46 8.61 32.32
N ASP A 642 -16.94 8.47 33.51
CA ASP A 642 -16.22 9.49 34.26
C ASP A 642 -14.69 9.34 34.11
N HIS A 643 -13.94 10.25 34.72
CA HIS A 643 -12.46 10.21 34.70
C HIS A 643 -11.91 8.92 35.32
N GLY A 644 -12.55 8.38 36.37
CA GLY A 644 -12.11 7.14 37.04
C GLY A 644 -12.24 5.94 36.12
N ARG A 645 -13.39 5.79 35.45
CA ARG A 645 -13.64 4.69 34.51
C ARG A 645 -12.66 4.66 33.33
N TRP A 646 -12.29 5.82 32.79
CA TRP A 646 -11.28 5.90 31.72
C TRP A 646 -9.88 5.40 32.14
N HIS A 647 -9.59 5.38 33.44
CA HIS A 647 -8.30 4.97 33.98
C HIS A 647 -8.31 3.56 34.58
N ASP A 648 -9.47 2.94 34.68
CA ASP A 648 -9.62 1.59 35.20
C ASP A 648 -9.32 0.55 34.12
N ALA A 649 -8.21 -0.18 34.28
CA ALA A 649 -7.79 -1.23 33.36
C ALA A 649 -8.64 -2.52 33.46
N SER A 650 -9.47 -2.66 34.48
CA SER A 650 -10.39 -3.81 34.63
C SER A 650 -11.62 -3.68 33.74
N ILE A 651 -11.99 -2.47 33.33
CA ILE A 651 -13.16 -2.24 32.47
C ILE A 651 -12.85 -2.75 31.05
N ARG A 652 -13.68 -3.72 30.61
CA ARG A 652 -13.62 -4.30 29.26
C ARG A 652 -14.94 -4.18 28.51
N THR A 653 -16.01 -3.68 29.19
CA THR A 653 -17.35 -3.54 28.64
C THR A 653 -17.73 -2.06 28.61
N PHE A 654 -18.21 -1.60 27.48
CA PHE A 654 -18.61 -0.22 27.27
C PHE A 654 -19.66 -0.09 26.17
N GLN A 655 -20.33 1.06 26.14
CA GLN A 655 -21.23 1.46 25.07
C GLN A 655 -20.76 2.78 24.45
N MET A 656 -20.87 2.89 23.12
CA MET A 656 -20.53 4.10 22.35
C MET A 656 -21.77 4.55 21.57
N LEU A 657 -22.38 5.63 21.99
CA LEU A 657 -23.50 6.27 21.28
C LEU A 657 -22.95 7.34 20.34
N ARG A 658 -23.29 7.25 19.07
CA ARG A 658 -22.97 8.21 18.03
C ARG A 658 -24.22 8.76 17.38
N VAL A 659 -24.23 10.07 17.15
CA VAL A 659 -25.37 10.79 16.56
C VAL A 659 -24.86 11.64 15.41
N ALA A 660 -25.45 11.51 14.23
CA ALA A 660 -25.13 12.35 13.09
C ALA A 660 -25.65 13.78 13.29
N PRO A 661 -24.85 14.80 13.00
CA PRO A 661 -25.36 16.17 12.92
C PRO A 661 -26.27 16.29 11.68
N GLY A 662 -27.38 17.01 11.80
CA GLY A 662 -28.29 17.28 10.69
C GLY A 662 -29.76 17.18 11.04
N THR A 663 -30.60 17.13 10.01
CA THR A 663 -32.06 17.10 10.14
C THR A 663 -32.63 15.71 10.39
N GLN A 664 -31.92 14.68 9.98
CA GLN A 664 -32.29 13.28 10.25
C GLN A 664 -31.69 12.83 11.60
N ASP A 665 -32.51 12.19 12.41
CA ASP A 665 -32.10 11.66 13.72
C ASP A 665 -31.46 10.28 13.51
N ASP A 666 -30.21 10.26 13.00
CA ASP A 666 -29.45 9.03 12.80
C ASP A 666 -28.57 8.76 14.04
N ARG A 667 -28.85 7.66 14.71
CA ARG A 667 -28.16 7.25 15.93
C ARG A 667 -27.74 5.79 15.84
N VAL A 668 -26.51 5.52 16.26
CA VAL A 668 -25.93 4.18 16.34
C VAL A 668 -25.33 3.98 17.74
N LEU A 669 -25.76 2.91 18.41
CA LEU A 669 -25.21 2.46 19.69
C LEU A 669 -24.40 1.18 19.46
N LEU A 670 -23.08 1.26 19.68
CA LEU A 670 -22.22 0.09 19.77
C LEU A 670 -22.14 -0.36 21.22
N VAL A 671 -22.42 -1.65 21.48
CA VAL A 671 -22.30 -2.26 22.82
C VAL A 671 -21.23 -3.34 22.72
N VAL A 672 -20.16 -3.21 23.50
CA VAL A 672 -18.95 -4.02 23.38
C VAL A 672 -18.67 -4.71 24.71
N ASN A 673 -18.46 -6.02 24.67
CA ASN A 673 -17.93 -6.82 25.77
C ASN A 673 -16.60 -7.47 25.36
N GLY A 674 -15.48 -6.94 25.80
CA GLY A 674 -14.13 -7.50 25.62
C GLY A 674 -13.66 -8.36 26.80
N ALA A 675 -14.56 -8.73 27.74
CA ALA A 675 -14.25 -9.62 28.86
C ALA A 675 -14.39 -11.10 28.45
N LEU A 676 -13.75 -11.99 29.23
CA LEU A 676 -13.87 -13.45 29.09
C LEU A 676 -15.11 -14.03 29.80
N ALA A 677 -15.99 -13.18 30.31
CA ALA A 677 -17.24 -13.55 30.97
C ALA A 677 -18.41 -12.81 30.33
N ALA A 678 -19.60 -13.39 30.42
CA ALA A 678 -20.84 -12.70 30.07
C ALA A 678 -21.09 -11.52 31.02
N VAL A 679 -21.65 -10.43 30.48
CA VAL A 679 -21.93 -9.20 31.23
C VAL A 679 -23.32 -8.70 30.89
N ASP A 680 -24.11 -8.40 31.93
CA ASP A 680 -25.39 -7.71 31.77
C ASP A 680 -25.13 -6.22 31.54
N VAL A 681 -25.72 -5.69 30.47
CA VAL A 681 -25.56 -4.29 30.08
C VAL A 681 -26.91 -3.60 30.03
N THR A 682 -27.05 -2.54 30.81
CA THR A 682 -28.20 -1.63 30.74
C THR A 682 -28.02 -0.71 29.54
N LEU A 683 -28.89 -0.84 28.52
CA LEU A 683 -28.74 -0.09 27.27
C LEU A 683 -28.90 1.42 27.52
N ALA A 684 -27.92 2.18 27.02
CA ALA A 684 -27.95 3.64 27.07
C ALA A 684 -28.83 4.20 25.94
N GLY A 685 -29.36 5.43 26.15
CA GLY A 685 -30.15 6.14 25.15
C GLY A 685 -31.29 6.92 25.76
N ASP A 686 -32.21 7.41 24.95
CA ASP A 686 -33.40 8.14 25.38
C ASP A 686 -34.56 7.15 25.52
N ALA A 687 -35.30 7.21 26.63
CA ALA A 687 -36.35 6.25 26.94
C ALA A 687 -37.53 6.23 25.94
N ASP A 688 -37.74 7.33 25.22
CA ASP A 688 -38.78 7.48 24.20
C ASP A 688 -38.33 7.09 22.78
N ARG A 689 -37.09 6.61 22.63
CA ARG A 689 -36.46 6.24 21.36
C ARG A 689 -36.03 4.78 21.39
N PRO A 690 -36.80 3.84 20.84
CA PRO A 690 -36.46 2.42 20.85
C PRO A 690 -35.26 2.11 19.94
N TRP A 691 -34.48 1.13 20.31
CA TRP A 691 -33.38 0.56 19.56
C TRP A 691 -33.83 -0.66 18.74
N ARG A 692 -33.38 -0.76 17.52
CA ARG A 692 -33.45 -1.99 16.72
C ARG A 692 -32.05 -2.62 16.70
N LEU A 693 -31.94 -3.89 17.10
CA LEU A 693 -30.71 -4.66 16.97
C LEU A 693 -30.43 -4.86 15.46
N ALA A 694 -29.38 -4.25 14.97
CA ALA A 694 -28.98 -4.31 13.56
C ALA A 694 -27.98 -5.42 13.29
N TRP A 695 -27.14 -5.77 14.27
CA TRP A 695 -26.16 -6.83 14.16
C TRP A 695 -25.67 -7.30 15.53
N ASP A 696 -25.34 -8.61 15.62
CA ASP A 696 -24.70 -9.25 16.77
C ASP A 696 -23.54 -10.12 16.28
N SER A 697 -22.37 -10.01 16.89
CA SER A 697 -21.20 -10.81 16.56
C SER A 697 -21.36 -12.31 16.83
N LEU A 698 -22.38 -12.70 17.59
CA LEU A 698 -22.76 -14.10 17.78
C LEU A 698 -23.40 -14.71 16.55
N TRP A 699 -24.03 -13.92 15.71
CA TRP A 699 -24.64 -14.41 14.48
C TRP A 699 -23.56 -14.92 13.52
N GLU A 700 -23.66 -16.19 13.16
CA GLU A 700 -22.80 -16.74 12.10
C GLU A 700 -23.16 -16.12 10.74
N HIS A 701 -24.48 -15.86 10.51
CA HIS A 701 -24.98 -15.19 9.32
C HIS A 701 -25.85 -13.99 9.72
N PRO A 702 -25.73 -12.83 9.10
CA PRO A 702 -26.49 -11.61 9.49
C PRO A 702 -28.03 -11.76 9.39
N GLY A 703 -28.52 -12.76 8.63
CA GLY A 703 -29.95 -13.09 8.57
C GLY A 703 -30.53 -13.75 9.84
N GLU A 704 -29.71 -14.21 10.77
CA GLU A 704 -30.18 -14.86 12.02
C GLU A 704 -30.98 -13.90 12.89
N GLY A 705 -30.68 -12.61 12.85
CA GLY A 705 -31.45 -11.59 13.56
C GLY A 705 -32.93 -11.51 13.18
N ALA A 706 -33.27 -11.88 11.95
CA ALA A 706 -34.63 -11.91 11.46
C ALA A 706 -35.40 -13.18 11.91
N THR A 707 -34.69 -14.26 12.27
CA THR A 707 -35.28 -15.58 12.57
C THR A 707 -35.28 -15.93 14.07
N SER A 708 -34.45 -15.29 14.87
CA SER A 708 -34.25 -15.66 16.29
C SER A 708 -35.34 -15.20 17.28
N GLY A 709 -36.46 -14.64 16.81
CA GLY A 709 -37.67 -14.43 17.63
C GLY A 709 -37.51 -13.53 18.87
N GLY A 710 -36.36 -12.88 19.04
CA GLY A 710 -36.18 -11.87 20.08
C GLY A 710 -36.90 -10.57 19.69
N PRO A 711 -37.23 -9.67 20.62
CA PRO A 711 -37.87 -8.41 20.28
C PRO A 711 -36.93 -7.63 19.35
N PRO A 712 -37.40 -7.26 18.14
CA PRO A 712 -36.59 -6.46 17.23
C PRO A 712 -36.27 -5.08 17.81
N HIS A 713 -36.89 -4.72 18.92
CA HIS A 713 -36.78 -3.43 19.60
C HIS A 713 -36.41 -3.61 21.06
N ALA A 714 -35.47 -2.81 21.53
CA ALA A 714 -35.11 -2.66 22.94
C ALA A 714 -35.24 -1.19 23.33
N ALA A 715 -35.61 -0.90 24.56
CA ALA A 715 -35.65 0.47 25.07
C ALA A 715 -34.33 0.82 25.78
N ALA A 716 -34.06 2.10 25.91
CA ALA A 716 -33.04 2.55 26.84
C ALA A 716 -33.46 2.15 28.27
N GLY A 717 -32.54 1.60 29.06
CA GLY A 717 -32.82 1.03 30.38
C GLY A 717 -33.08 -0.47 30.37
N ASP A 718 -33.37 -1.09 29.22
CA ASP A 718 -33.46 -2.54 29.11
C ASP A 718 -32.11 -3.20 29.38
N VAL A 719 -32.12 -4.38 29.99
CA VAL A 719 -30.90 -5.15 30.24
C VAL A 719 -30.68 -6.17 29.12
N ALA A 720 -29.50 -6.13 28.50
CA ALA A 720 -29.07 -7.07 27.50
C ALA A 720 -27.85 -7.85 28.01
N THR A 721 -27.92 -9.17 28.07
CA THR A 721 -26.73 -9.99 28.35
C THR A 721 -25.85 -10.09 27.12
N LEU A 722 -24.58 -9.65 27.22
CA LEU A 722 -23.55 -9.81 26.21
C LEU A 722 -22.66 -10.99 26.58
N GLU A 723 -22.53 -11.92 25.66
CA GLU A 723 -21.61 -13.04 25.78
C GLU A 723 -20.13 -12.59 25.81
N PRO A 724 -19.22 -13.44 26.28
CA PRO A 724 -17.78 -13.13 26.24
C PRO A 724 -17.30 -12.75 24.83
N LEU A 725 -16.42 -11.76 24.75
CA LEU A 725 -15.81 -11.31 23.49
C LEU A 725 -16.87 -11.08 22.39
N SER A 726 -17.85 -10.26 22.66
CA SER A 726 -18.94 -9.97 21.72
C SER A 726 -19.23 -8.48 21.55
N MET A 727 -19.86 -8.16 20.43
CA MET A 727 -20.31 -6.82 20.09
C MET A 727 -21.72 -6.86 19.51
N ARG A 728 -22.53 -5.88 19.89
CA ARG A 728 -23.84 -5.61 19.27
C ARG A 728 -23.89 -4.20 18.69
N VAL A 729 -24.63 -4.08 17.60
CA VAL A 729 -24.90 -2.80 16.94
C VAL A 729 -26.39 -2.55 16.97
N TYR A 730 -26.79 -1.48 17.62
CA TYR A 730 -28.17 -1.00 17.62
C TYR A 730 -28.25 0.29 16.80
N VAL A 731 -29.36 0.42 16.06
CA VAL A 731 -29.72 1.65 15.34
C VAL A 731 -31.07 2.14 15.85
N LEU A 732 -31.35 3.41 15.68
CA LEU A 732 -32.64 3.95 16.06
C LEU A 732 -33.74 3.24 15.25
N ALA A 733 -34.82 2.80 15.92
CA ALA A 733 -35.92 2.04 15.32
C ALA A 733 -36.86 2.93 14.48
#